data_3518b45a6b584d0e2372556f6db40737
#
_entry.id   3518b45a6b584d0e2372556f6db40737
#
_cell.length_a   1.000
_cell.length_b   1.000
_cell.length_c   1.000
_cell.angle_alpha   90.00
_cell.angle_beta   90.00
_cell.angle_gamma   90.00
#
_symmetry.space_group_name_H-M   'P 1'
#
loop_
_entity.id
_entity.type
_entity.pdbx_description
1 polymer ?
#
loop_
_entity_poly.entity_id
_entity_poly.type
_entity_poly.pdbx_seq_one_letter_code
_entity_poly.pdbx_strand_id
1 'polypeptide(L)'
;MKKTLLCSAIAMACTTAYAEEVFTLGQIEVIADKSTDLSTVRINQADLQKNNQTRVSDVAKTTPGIFLDRGGARNEHNLLVRGFDARRVPIFIDGVPVYVPYDGNMDIGRFTTFDLSRIDISKGASSVLYGANTLGGAVNLITQKPTQPFEGTIGYGFSHGRSGDTGTNQTYFNLGTKQDYFYAQLSGAFVEKQGLQLSKHYHQINPKGDDGGRAENSVQRDKKLSLKMAFTPNTTDEYALVLSTQKGNKQQPLYSGANKNSQDRYWRWPEWNKDSIYFLSHTQFDSHHLYLNTKVFYDTFKNKLSSFDDATFSTQTLNIRPRKSIKNGDSYYRDYSYGVGIELGGDLTEKDLIKFSSIAKFDVHRGHNEYPKYNRFDPVETSKDRTYSFGLENTHTFSEQTKLITGVSFDHREAKRAESYESENRCESLGTTNVLCPFNIGNKNAFNYQLKLVHSFDQNDEFTLGFAKKTRFPTMKDRYSRRFGSTEPNPNLGPEAAYHYETSYMRTFGDWLRLDGALFYSEVKDAIEPVKQNNGMEKNVNYGKEVFKGVELAATIFVTDNLTLGANYTYTRAKNKMNTNYIIRNIPKHKFFAYVDWKIAPNLSLYVSQEAEHGRYSTDGIGKKAELVKLSGFGVTNAKVIYDVTKQFSVEAGVSNLFDKNYYYQAGYPEEGRVYFSNLKYSF
;
A
#
# COMPACT_ATOMS: atom_id res chain seq x y z
N MET A 1 -53.76 53.56 7.55
CA MET A 1 -52.76 52.94 6.73
C MET A 1 -51.72 52.22 7.65
N LYS A 2 -52.05 51.00 8.01
CA LYS A 2 -51.18 50.15 8.85
C LYS A 2 -50.89 48.88 8.08
N LYS A 3 -49.63 48.63 7.72
CA LYS A 3 -49.19 47.37 7.17
C LYS A 3 -48.88 46.40 8.33
N THR A 4 -49.63 45.34 8.41
CA THR A 4 -49.45 44.27 9.35
C THR A 4 -48.40 43.29 8.76
N LEU A 5 -47.25 43.16 9.38
CA LEU A 5 -46.30 42.10 9.09
C LEU A 5 -46.79 40.82 9.76
N LEU A 6 -47.02 39.79 8.96
CA LEU A 6 -47.28 38.43 9.41
C LEU A 6 -45.91 37.71 9.51
N CYS A 7 -45.36 37.56 10.72
CA CYS A 7 -44.26 36.69 11.00
C CYS A 7 -44.78 35.26 11.14
N SER A 8 -44.62 34.46 10.09
CA SER A 8 -44.80 33.01 10.17
C SER A 8 -43.52 32.40 10.75
N ALA A 9 -43.55 32.05 12.02
CA ALA A 9 -42.54 31.21 12.65
C ALA A 9 -42.67 29.81 12.09
N ILE A 10 -41.77 29.44 11.16
CA ILE A 10 -41.52 28.05 10.80
C ILE A 10 -40.61 27.47 11.89
N ALA A 11 -41.21 26.73 12.82
CA ALA A 11 -40.48 25.84 13.70
C ALA A 11 -39.86 24.73 12.84
N MET A 12 -38.61 24.90 12.43
CA MET A 12 -37.80 23.77 11.97
C MET A 12 -37.60 22.86 13.18
N ALA A 13 -38.37 21.78 13.22
CA ALA A 13 -37.98 20.62 14.01
C ALA A 13 -36.64 20.12 13.44
N CYS A 14 -35.54 20.47 14.10
CA CYS A 14 -34.29 19.76 13.92
C CYS A 14 -34.49 18.34 14.45
N THR A 15 -35.02 17.46 13.61
CA THR A 15 -34.73 16.06 13.76
C THR A 15 -33.21 15.96 13.55
N THR A 16 -32.47 15.71 14.60
CA THR A 16 -31.10 15.18 14.51
C THR A 16 -31.25 13.85 13.79
N ALA A 17 -31.15 13.89 12.47
CA ALA A 17 -30.87 12.71 11.70
C ALA A 17 -29.49 12.29 12.17
N TYR A 18 -29.42 11.28 13.02
CA TYR A 18 -28.24 10.45 13.10
C TYR A 18 -27.96 10.03 11.66
N ALA A 19 -26.88 10.54 11.08
CA ALA A 19 -26.40 10.02 9.82
C ALA A 19 -26.08 8.55 10.11
N GLU A 20 -26.98 7.66 9.75
CA GLU A 20 -26.73 6.22 9.70
C GLU A 20 -25.41 6.07 8.95
N GLU A 21 -24.40 5.50 9.61
CA GLU A 21 -23.13 5.23 8.96
C GLU A 21 -23.41 4.30 7.79
N VAL A 22 -23.48 4.87 6.59
CA VAL A 22 -23.78 4.11 5.37
C VAL A 22 -22.66 3.11 5.17
N PHE A 23 -22.95 1.84 5.45
CA PHE A 23 -22.01 0.74 5.21
C PHE A 23 -21.55 0.76 3.75
N THR A 24 -20.26 0.79 3.55
CA THR A 24 -19.66 0.65 2.23
C THR A 24 -19.12 -0.77 2.08
N LEU A 25 -19.61 -1.51 1.10
CA LEU A 25 -19.16 -2.87 0.81
C LEU A 25 -17.64 -2.92 0.67
N GLY A 26 -17.01 -3.86 1.40
CA GLY A 26 -15.54 -3.98 1.43
C GLY A 26 -14.84 -3.12 2.48
N GLN A 27 -15.54 -2.27 3.20
CA GLN A 27 -15.01 -1.54 4.36
C GLN A 27 -14.88 -2.51 5.55
N ILE A 28 -13.72 -2.48 6.23
CA ILE A 28 -13.47 -3.34 7.40
C ILE A 28 -13.60 -2.56 8.70
N GLU A 29 -13.08 -1.33 8.73
CA GLU A 29 -13.26 -0.40 9.83
C GLU A 29 -14.22 0.71 9.42
N VAL A 30 -15.19 1.02 10.27
CA VAL A 30 -16.02 2.19 10.08
C VAL A 30 -15.23 3.40 10.57
N ILE A 31 -14.90 4.28 9.63
CA ILE A 31 -14.22 5.54 9.90
C ILE A 31 -15.26 6.62 9.67
N ALA A 32 -15.65 7.34 10.73
CA ALA A 32 -16.58 8.46 10.58
C ALA A 32 -16.02 9.49 9.59
N ASP A 33 -16.87 10.07 8.75
CA ASP A 33 -16.45 11.03 7.72
C ASP A 33 -15.77 12.29 8.31
N LYS A 34 -16.07 12.60 9.57
CA LYS A 34 -15.41 13.67 10.32
C LYS A 34 -14.19 13.22 11.13
N SER A 35 -13.98 11.91 11.35
CA SER A 35 -12.86 11.36 12.08
C SER A 35 -11.65 11.29 11.15
N THR A 36 -10.75 12.23 11.28
CA THR A 36 -9.40 12.13 10.76
C THR A 36 -8.43 11.98 11.93
N ASP A 37 -8.73 11.02 12.79
CA ASP A 37 -7.73 10.53 13.74
C ASP A 37 -6.48 10.13 12.93
N LEU A 38 -5.32 10.68 13.29
CA LEU A 38 -4.06 10.36 12.59
C LEU A 38 -3.65 8.87 12.74
N SER A 39 -4.34 8.09 13.58
CA SER A 39 -4.19 6.63 13.63
C SER A 39 -4.88 5.91 12.48
N THR A 40 -5.93 6.51 11.92
CA THR A 40 -6.67 5.99 10.76
C THR A 40 -6.92 7.11 9.76
N VAL A 41 -6.27 7.03 8.61
CA VAL A 41 -6.31 8.08 7.58
C VAL A 41 -7.19 7.62 6.42
N ARG A 42 -8.13 8.47 6.03
CA ARG A 42 -8.93 8.33 4.80
C ARG A 42 -8.44 9.34 3.77
N ILE A 43 -8.13 8.88 2.57
CA ILE A 43 -7.72 9.69 1.42
C ILE A 43 -8.76 9.50 0.33
N ASN A 44 -9.58 10.51 0.09
CA ASN A 44 -10.66 10.45 -0.88
C ASN A 44 -10.15 10.68 -2.31
N GLN A 45 -10.96 10.32 -3.32
CA GLN A 45 -10.63 10.49 -4.72
C GLN A 45 -10.30 11.97 -5.07
N ALA A 46 -10.99 12.93 -4.46
CA ALA A 46 -10.71 14.35 -4.65
C ALA A 46 -9.30 14.73 -4.17
N ASP A 47 -8.85 14.19 -3.03
CA ASP A 47 -7.50 14.41 -2.50
C ASP A 47 -6.43 13.78 -3.39
N LEU A 48 -6.69 12.57 -3.92
CA LEU A 48 -5.81 11.88 -4.86
C LEU A 48 -5.63 12.71 -6.14
N GLN A 49 -6.72 13.23 -6.71
CA GLN A 49 -6.68 14.08 -7.89
C GLN A 49 -5.99 15.42 -7.60
N LYS A 50 -6.33 16.08 -6.49
CA LYS A 50 -5.73 17.36 -6.07
C LYS A 50 -4.21 17.25 -5.98
N ASN A 51 -3.69 16.17 -5.43
CA ASN A 51 -2.26 15.93 -5.30
C ASN A 51 -1.61 15.27 -6.53
N ASN A 52 -2.34 15.08 -7.64
CA ASN A 52 -1.88 14.38 -8.85
C ASN A 52 -1.30 12.99 -8.53
N GLN A 53 -1.93 12.27 -7.58
CA GLN A 53 -1.53 10.94 -7.15
C GLN A 53 -2.17 9.89 -8.05
N THR A 54 -1.46 9.47 -9.08
CA THR A 54 -1.99 8.53 -10.08
C THR A 54 -1.70 7.07 -9.73
N ARG A 55 -0.84 6.84 -8.73
CA ARG A 55 -0.48 5.52 -8.20
C ARG A 55 -0.68 5.46 -6.69
N VAL A 56 -1.06 4.31 -6.17
CA VAL A 56 -1.25 4.12 -4.73
C VAL A 56 0.00 4.47 -3.92
N SER A 57 1.20 4.20 -4.47
CA SER A 57 2.46 4.59 -3.81
C SER A 57 2.65 6.09 -3.59
N ASP A 58 1.95 6.94 -4.37
CA ASP A 58 2.13 8.39 -4.28
C ASP A 58 1.56 8.98 -2.99
N VAL A 59 0.61 8.29 -2.31
CA VAL A 59 0.06 8.73 -1.03
C VAL A 59 1.13 8.86 0.06
N ALA A 60 2.24 8.13 -0.08
CA ALA A 60 3.38 8.24 0.82
C ALA A 60 4.01 9.64 0.83
N LYS A 61 3.85 10.43 -0.23
CA LYS A 61 4.43 11.78 -0.32
C LYS A 61 3.70 12.78 0.56
N THR A 62 2.38 12.64 0.72
CA THR A 62 1.50 13.63 1.35
C THR A 62 0.99 13.23 2.72
N THR A 63 0.95 11.93 3.04
CA THR A 63 0.29 11.41 4.24
C THR A 63 1.28 11.34 5.42
N PRO A 64 0.95 11.89 6.61
CA PRO A 64 1.79 11.79 7.78
C PRO A 64 1.95 10.34 8.24
N GLY A 65 3.17 9.99 8.71
CA GLY A 65 3.48 8.64 9.20
C GLY A 65 3.60 7.56 8.12
N ILE A 66 3.42 7.91 6.84
CA ILE A 66 3.58 7.01 5.69
C ILE A 66 4.81 7.42 4.90
N PHE A 67 5.69 6.45 4.58
CA PHE A 67 6.92 6.72 3.85
C PHE A 67 7.00 5.83 2.61
N LEU A 68 7.61 6.36 1.55
CA LEU A 68 7.90 5.60 0.33
C LEU A 68 9.18 4.79 0.53
N ASP A 69 9.09 3.48 0.37
CA ASP A 69 10.24 2.60 0.19
C ASP A 69 10.37 2.26 -1.31
N ARG A 70 11.40 2.81 -1.92
CA ARG A 70 11.80 2.45 -3.27
C ARG A 70 12.76 1.28 -3.18
N GLY A 71 12.27 0.08 -3.38
CA GLY A 71 13.11 -1.11 -3.44
C GLY A 71 14.07 -1.07 -4.65
N GLY A 72 15.03 -0.11 -4.64
CA GLY A 72 15.85 0.31 -5.77
C GLY A 72 16.40 -0.82 -6.62
N ALA A 73 16.92 -1.87 -5.98
CA ALA A 73 17.42 -3.07 -6.63
C ALA A 73 16.35 -3.95 -7.33
N ARG A 74 15.07 -3.68 -7.15
CA ARG A 74 13.93 -4.36 -7.78
C ARG A 74 12.93 -3.40 -8.42
N ASN A 75 13.17 -2.09 -8.29
CA ASN A 75 12.24 -1.04 -8.73
C ASN A 75 10.80 -1.29 -8.25
N GLU A 76 10.64 -1.70 -6.99
CA GLU A 76 9.36 -1.92 -6.34
C GLU A 76 9.04 -0.75 -5.43
N HIS A 77 7.79 -0.30 -5.43
CA HIS A 77 7.31 0.72 -4.53
C HIS A 77 6.50 0.07 -3.41
N ASN A 78 6.89 0.35 -2.17
CA ASN A 78 6.20 -0.12 -0.98
C ASN A 78 5.86 1.08 -0.07
N LEU A 79 4.82 0.94 0.75
CA LEU A 79 4.53 1.84 1.85
C LEU A 79 5.20 1.33 3.13
N LEU A 80 5.84 2.23 3.85
CA LEU A 80 6.20 2.01 5.24
C LEU A 80 5.22 2.79 6.11
N VAL A 81 4.49 2.12 6.99
CA VAL A 81 3.54 2.73 7.91
C VAL A 81 4.20 2.86 9.28
N ARG A 82 4.50 4.10 9.72
CA ARG A 82 5.27 4.37 10.96
C ARG A 82 6.58 3.59 11.07
N GLY A 83 7.13 3.17 9.90
CA GLY A 83 8.36 2.39 9.79
C GLY A 83 8.18 0.89 9.59
N PHE A 84 6.97 0.36 9.69
CA PHE A 84 6.66 -1.03 9.37
C PHE A 84 6.62 -1.25 7.86
N ASP A 85 7.30 -2.27 7.38
CA ASP A 85 7.42 -2.58 5.95
C ASP A 85 6.16 -3.25 5.36
N ALA A 86 6.12 -3.40 4.04
CA ALA A 86 4.97 -3.92 3.30
C ALA A 86 4.57 -5.37 3.66
N ARG A 87 5.46 -6.16 4.28
CA ARG A 87 5.12 -7.51 4.77
C ARG A 87 4.38 -7.47 6.11
N ARG A 88 4.56 -6.37 6.85
CA ARG A 88 3.99 -6.10 8.16
C ARG A 88 2.71 -5.26 8.09
N VAL A 89 2.42 -4.71 6.88
CA VAL A 89 1.23 -3.88 6.60
C VAL A 89 0.57 -4.41 5.33
N PRO A 90 -0.37 -5.35 5.44
CA PRO A 90 -1.06 -5.92 4.29
C PRO A 90 -1.93 -4.88 3.58
N ILE A 91 -2.10 -5.12 2.27
CA ILE A 91 -2.95 -4.33 1.39
C ILE A 91 -4.21 -5.13 1.10
N PHE A 92 -5.34 -4.44 1.08
CA PHE A 92 -6.64 -4.99 0.73
C PHE A 92 -7.23 -4.20 -0.44
N ILE A 93 -8.04 -4.86 -1.25
CA ILE A 93 -8.93 -4.22 -2.23
C ILE A 93 -10.35 -4.67 -1.88
N ASP A 94 -11.22 -3.71 -1.58
CA ASP A 94 -12.59 -3.97 -1.10
C ASP A 94 -12.62 -5.05 0.02
N GLY A 95 -11.69 -4.95 0.99
CA GLY A 95 -11.57 -5.89 2.11
C GLY A 95 -10.98 -7.27 1.80
N VAL A 96 -10.57 -7.53 0.55
CA VAL A 96 -9.88 -8.77 0.14
C VAL A 96 -8.37 -8.56 0.19
N PRO A 97 -7.60 -9.41 0.90
CA PRO A 97 -6.14 -9.25 1.01
C PRO A 97 -5.43 -9.50 -0.32
N VAL A 98 -4.53 -8.60 -0.70
CA VAL A 98 -3.79 -8.63 -1.97
C VAL A 98 -2.29 -8.61 -1.74
N TYR A 99 -1.61 -9.68 -2.14
CA TYR A 99 -0.14 -9.81 -2.05
C TYR A 99 0.36 -10.97 -2.94
N VAL A 100 1.66 -11.03 -3.13
CA VAL A 100 2.32 -12.19 -3.76
C VAL A 100 2.50 -13.28 -2.69
N PRO A 101 1.91 -14.47 -2.82
CA PRO A 101 1.97 -15.56 -1.83
C PRO A 101 3.37 -15.87 -1.30
N TYR A 102 4.36 -15.87 -2.17
CA TYR A 102 5.74 -16.14 -1.78
C TYR A 102 6.39 -15.00 -0.99
N ASP A 103 6.29 -13.78 -1.51
CA ASP A 103 6.97 -12.60 -0.95
C ASP A 103 6.25 -11.97 0.25
N GLY A 104 4.91 -12.12 0.32
CA GLY A 104 4.06 -11.52 1.36
C GLY A 104 3.85 -10.01 1.19
N ASN A 105 4.28 -9.42 0.08
CA ASN A 105 4.07 -8.02 -0.28
C ASN A 105 3.65 -7.90 -1.75
N MET A 106 3.30 -6.70 -2.18
CA MET A 106 2.93 -6.38 -3.55
C MET A 106 3.57 -5.04 -3.96
N ASP A 107 4.05 -4.94 -5.20
CA ASP A 107 4.53 -3.67 -5.78
C ASP A 107 3.36 -2.71 -6.00
N ILE A 108 3.10 -1.83 -5.05
CA ILE A 108 1.98 -0.89 -5.11
C ILE A 108 2.17 0.25 -6.09
N GLY A 109 3.38 0.44 -6.61
CA GLY A 109 3.64 1.34 -7.73
C GLY A 109 2.99 0.90 -9.04
N ARG A 110 2.41 -0.31 -9.08
CA ARG A 110 1.66 -0.85 -10.20
C ARG A 110 0.15 -0.58 -10.12
N PHE A 111 -0.36 -0.22 -8.93
CA PHE A 111 -1.79 0.05 -8.73
C PHE A 111 -2.09 1.53 -9.00
N THR A 112 -2.99 1.77 -9.93
CA THR A 112 -3.50 3.11 -10.23
C THR A 112 -4.63 3.49 -9.27
N THR A 113 -4.87 4.79 -9.12
CA THR A 113 -5.90 5.33 -8.24
C THR A 113 -7.19 5.70 -8.96
N PHE A 114 -7.25 5.54 -10.28
CA PHE A 114 -8.36 6.07 -11.11
C PHE A 114 -9.71 5.41 -10.83
N ASP A 115 -9.72 4.15 -10.42
CA ASP A 115 -10.93 3.37 -10.10
C ASP A 115 -11.22 3.30 -8.58
N LEU A 116 -10.47 4.05 -7.76
CA LEU A 116 -10.68 4.09 -6.32
C LEU A 116 -11.63 5.23 -5.93
N SER A 117 -12.51 4.98 -4.98
CA SER A 117 -13.27 6.01 -4.29
C SER A 117 -12.45 6.63 -3.17
N ARG A 118 -11.66 5.79 -2.47
CA ARG A 118 -10.78 6.22 -1.38
C ARG A 118 -9.74 5.17 -1.03
N ILE A 119 -8.78 5.57 -0.22
CA ILE A 119 -7.79 4.70 0.44
C ILE A 119 -7.91 4.90 1.94
N ASP A 120 -8.19 3.84 2.68
CA ASP A 120 -8.22 3.82 4.14
C ASP A 120 -6.93 3.19 4.66
N ILE A 121 -6.21 3.90 5.56
CA ILE A 121 -4.93 3.45 6.15
C ILE A 121 -5.08 3.43 7.66
N SER A 122 -5.10 2.23 8.26
CA SER A 122 -5.05 2.03 9.70
C SER A 122 -3.60 1.82 10.13
N LYS A 123 -3.13 2.59 11.11
CA LYS A 123 -1.75 2.56 11.60
C LYS A 123 -1.70 1.90 12.98
N GLY A 124 -0.74 1.01 13.20
CA GLY A 124 -0.50 0.40 14.52
C GLY A 124 -1.66 -0.45 15.04
N ALA A 125 -2.50 0.11 15.89
CA ALA A 125 -3.62 -0.57 16.54
C ALA A 125 -4.86 -0.70 15.63
N SER A 126 -4.69 -1.30 14.44
CA SER A 126 -5.76 -1.59 13.49
C SER A 126 -6.77 -2.62 14.04
N SER A 127 -7.99 -2.69 13.48
CA SER A 127 -9.01 -3.66 13.89
C SER A 127 -8.51 -5.12 13.79
N VAL A 128 -8.92 -5.96 14.75
CA VAL A 128 -8.67 -7.41 14.73
C VAL A 128 -9.47 -8.12 13.63
N LEU A 129 -10.46 -7.48 13.04
CA LEU A 129 -11.31 -8.02 11.97
C LEU A 129 -10.60 -8.10 10.62
N TYR A 130 -9.45 -7.41 10.43
CA TYR A 130 -8.62 -7.54 9.24
C TYR A 130 -8.04 -8.95 9.05
N GLY A 131 -7.94 -9.74 10.14
CA GLY A 131 -7.31 -11.05 10.15
C GLY A 131 -5.79 -11.00 10.33
N ALA A 132 -5.11 -12.07 9.95
CA ALA A 132 -3.68 -12.26 10.18
C ALA A 132 -2.77 -11.24 9.44
N ASN A 133 -1.55 -11.10 9.98
CA ASN A 133 -0.43 -10.35 9.38
C ASN A 133 -0.53 -8.82 9.46
N THR A 134 -1.39 -8.26 10.29
CA THR A 134 -1.57 -6.82 10.48
C THR A 134 -0.62 -6.21 11.50
N LEU A 135 0.64 -6.66 11.53
CA LEU A 135 1.63 -6.27 12.55
C LEU A 135 1.79 -4.77 12.70
N GLY A 136 1.84 -4.01 11.60
CA GLY A 136 2.08 -2.56 11.58
C GLY A 136 0.87 -1.72 11.18
N GLY A 137 -0.27 -2.37 10.91
CA GLY A 137 -1.47 -1.73 10.39
C GLY A 137 -2.03 -2.40 9.15
N ALA A 138 -2.87 -1.68 8.40
CA ALA A 138 -3.49 -2.16 7.16
C ALA A 138 -3.78 -1.01 6.19
N VAL A 139 -3.77 -1.30 4.89
CA VAL A 139 -4.16 -0.36 3.81
C VAL A 139 -5.30 -0.99 3.03
N ASN A 140 -6.46 -0.35 2.97
CA ASN A 140 -7.61 -0.83 2.22
C ASN A 140 -7.96 0.13 1.07
N LEU A 141 -7.93 -0.38 -0.15
CA LEU A 141 -8.26 0.33 -1.37
C LEU A 141 -9.74 0.09 -1.67
N ILE A 142 -10.57 1.11 -1.55
CA ILE A 142 -12.00 1.00 -1.81
C ILE A 142 -12.28 1.45 -3.24
N THR A 143 -12.85 0.55 -4.05
CA THR A 143 -13.18 0.84 -5.46
C THR A 143 -14.47 1.65 -5.58
N GLN A 144 -14.62 2.35 -6.71
CA GLN A 144 -15.79 3.18 -6.97
C GLN A 144 -17.08 2.35 -7.06
N LYS A 145 -18.19 3.00 -6.70
CA LYS A 145 -19.57 2.52 -6.81
C LYS A 145 -20.41 3.64 -7.40
N PRO A 146 -21.23 3.40 -8.43
CA PRO A 146 -22.06 4.44 -9.03
C PRO A 146 -23.18 4.86 -8.09
N THR A 147 -23.56 6.13 -8.19
CA THR A 147 -24.59 6.76 -7.38
C THR A 147 -25.75 7.28 -8.21
N GLN A 148 -25.55 7.46 -9.53
CA GLN A 148 -26.53 8.00 -10.46
C GLN A 148 -27.03 6.93 -11.43
N PRO A 149 -28.22 7.11 -12.02
CA PRO A 149 -28.76 6.21 -13.06
C PRO A 149 -27.79 6.00 -14.24
N PHE A 150 -27.00 7.01 -14.57
CA PHE A 150 -25.90 6.93 -15.49
C PHE A 150 -24.87 8.02 -15.15
N GLU A 151 -23.64 7.60 -14.94
CA GLU A 151 -22.52 8.50 -14.65
C GLU A 151 -21.24 7.98 -15.29
N GLY A 152 -20.34 8.87 -15.58
CA GLY A 152 -19.07 8.47 -16.12
C GLY A 152 -17.98 9.52 -16.01
N THR A 153 -16.75 9.05 -16.04
CA THR A 153 -15.56 9.89 -16.15
C THR A 153 -14.61 9.27 -17.17
N ILE A 154 -14.13 10.10 -18.09
CA ILE A 154 -13.07 9.74 -19.03
C ILE A 154 -11.96 10.75 -18.85
N GLY A 155 -10.72 10.25 -18.73
CA GLY A 155 -9.57 11.10 -18.56
C GLY A 155 -8.39 10.71 -19.45
N TYR A 156 -7.66 11.73 -19.90
CA TYR A 156 -6.39 11.60 -20.58
C TYR A 156 -5.38 12.52 -19.93
N GLY A 157 -4.21 11.97 -19.60
CA GLY A 157 -3.10 12.73 -19.05
C GLY A 157 -1.82 12.44 -19.80
N PHE A 158 -1.02 13.44 -19.97
CA PHE A 158 0.33 13.27 -20.49
C PHE A 158 1.32 14.10 -19.69
N SER A 159 2.55 13.66 -19.65
CA SER A 159 3.64 14.42 -19.08
C SER A 159 4.88 14.26 -19.95
N HIS A 160 5.77 15.22 -19.87
CA HIS A 160 7.06 15.17 -20.55
C HIS A 160 8.14 15.87 -19.74
N GLY A 161 9.34 15.35 -19.82
CA GLY A 161 10.52 15.99 -19.28
C GLY A 161 11.25 16.82 -20.34
N ARG A 162 12.47 17.21 -20.04
CA ARG A 162 13.35 17.91 -20.96
C ARG A 162 13.77 17.06 -22.16
N SER A 163 13.96 15.75 -21.93
CA SER A 163 14.27 14.76 -22.97
C SER A 163 12.97 14.31 -23.60
N GLY A 164 12.86 14.34 -24.93
CA GLY A 164 11.61 14.11 -25.67
C GLY A 164 11.04 12.70 -25.54
N ASP A 165 11.84 11.73 -25.08
CA ASP A 165 11.48 10.32 -24.86
C ASP A 165 11.25 9.98 -23.39
N THR A 166 10.95 10.99 -22.56
CA THR A 166 10.62 10.85 -21.15
C THR A 166 9.18 11.30 -20.87
N GLY A 167 8.64 10.84 -19.73
CA GLY A 167 7.31 11.21 -19.30
C GLY A 167 6.33 10.06 -19.29
N THR A 168 5.06 10.36 -19.09
CA THR A 168 4.00 9.39 -18.90
C THR A 168 2.77 9.76 -19.73
N ASN A 169 2.20 8.79 -20.43
CA ASN A 169 0.87 8.87 -21.03
C ASN A 169 -0.09 8.00 -20.22
N GLN A 170 -1.27 8.54 -19.94
CA GLN A 170 -2.30 7.83 -19.17
C GLN A 170 -3.68 8.10 -19.75
N THR A 171 -4.48 7.05 -19.84
CA THR A 171 -5.89 7.11 -20.23
C THR A 171 -6.67 6.29 -19.24
N TYR A 172 -7.80 6.80 -18.79
CA TYR A 172 -8.67 6.06 -17.88
C TYR A 172 -10.13 6.39 -18.13
N PHE A 173 -10.98 5.47 -17.74
CA PHE A 173 -12.42 5.69 -17.74
C PHE A 173 -13.07 4.96 -16.55
N ASN A 174 -14.17 5.53 -16.08
CA ASN A 174 -15.08 4.94 -15.11
C ASN A 174 -16.50 5.20 -15.65
N LEU A 175 -17.24 4.13 -15.86
CA LEU A 175 -18.62 4.18 -16.36
C LEU A 175 -19.51 3.43 -15.40
N GLY A 176 -20.54 4.07 -14.90
CA GLY A 176 -21.43 3.52 -13.89
C GLY A 176 -22.91 3.69 -14.21
N THR A 177 -23.70 2.74 -13.75
CA THR A 177 -25.17 2.85 -13.73
C THR A 177 -25.68 2.30 -12.41
N LYS A 178 -26.59 3.03 -11.77
CA LYS A 178 -27.34 2.57 -10.58
C LYS A 178 -28.83 2.62 -10.90
N GLN A 179 -29.47 1.48 -10.79
CA GLN A 179 -30.91 1.30 -10.96
C GLN A 179 -31.54 0.83 -9.64
N ASP A 180 -32.84 0.66 -9.60
CA ASP A 180 -33.58 0.31 -8.37
C ASP A 180 -33.06 -0.98 -7.71
N TYR A 181 -32.70 -2.00 -8.53
CA TYR A 181 -32.33 -3.32 -8.03
C TYR A 181 -30.91 -3.74 -8.36
N PHE A 182 -30.14 -2.93 -9.06
CA PHE A 182 -28.76 -3.27 -9.39
C PHE A 182 -27.91 -2.04 -9.68
N TYR A 183 -26.61 -2.23 -9.59
CA TYR A 183 -25.66 -1.31 -10.21
C TYR A 183 -24.57 -2.06 -10.98
N ALA A 184 -23.96 -1.38 -11.92
CA ALA A 184 -22.78 -1.86 -12.61
C ALA A 184 -21.75 -0.72 -12.76
N GLN A 185 -20.49 -1.05 -12.50
CA GLN A 185 -19.34 -0.14 -12.64
C GLN A 185 -18.28 -0.80 -13.52
N LEU A 186 -17.97 -0.17 -14.64
CA LEU A 186 -16.86 -0.56 -15.52
C LEU A 186 -15.74 0.48 -15.41
N SER A 187 -14.54 0.05 -15.05
CA SER A 187 -13.38 0.92 -14.89
C SER A 187 -12.19 0.39 -15.68
N GLY A 188 -11.46 1.28 -16.33
CA GLY A 188 -10.25 0.91 -17.07
C GLY A 188 -9.18 1.98 -16.95
N ALA A 189 -7.91 1.55 -17.01
CA ALA A 189 -6.76 2.43 -17.04
C ALA A 189 -5.64 1.86 -17.91
N PHE A 190 -4.99 2.74 -18.64
CA PHE A 190 -3.73 2.47 -19.35
C PHE A 190 -2.73 3.54 -18.96
N VAL A 191 -1.58 3.13 -18.42
CA VAL A 191 -0.50 4.03 -18.03
C VAL A 191 0.80 3.54 -18.62
N GLU A 192 1.46 4.38 -19.41
CA GLU A 192 2.77 4.12 -20.01
C GLU A 192 3.75 5.21 -19.63
N LYS A 193 4.76 4.84 -18.83
CA LYS A 193 5.94 5.67 -18.59
C LYS A 193 6.99 5.30 -19.64
N GLN A 194 7.31 6.25 -20.52
CA GLN A 194 8.28 6.06 -21.59
C GLN A 194 9.71 6.06 -21.09
N GLY A 195 9.98 6.78 -20.02
CA GLY A 195 11.27 6.84 -19.33
C GLY A 195 11.23 7.81 -18.16
N LEU A 196 12.17 7.64 -17.23
CA LEU A 196 12.37 8.53 -16.10
C LEU A 196 13.25 9.72 -16.54
N GLN A 197 12.75 10.96 -16.45
CA GLN A 197 13.55 12.16 -16.66
C GLN A 197 14.48 12.38 -15.49
N LEU A 198 15.79 12.41 -15.73
CA LEU A 198 16.76 12.82 -14.72
C LEU A 198 16.82 14.36 -14.60
N SER A 199 17.07 14.85 -13.38
CA SER A 199 17.31 16.28 -13.14
C SER A 199 18.48 16.78 -13.96
N LYS A 200 18.45 18.06 -14.41
CA LYS A 200 19.62 18.73 -15.03
C LYS A 200 20.81 18.84 -14.07
N HIS A 201 20.57 18.70 -12.76
CA HIS A 201 21.59 18.71 -11.71
C HIS A 201 22.07 17.30 -11.36
N TYR A 202 21.67 16.29 -12.12
CA TYR A 202 22.25 14.96 -12.04
C TYR A 202 23.64 14.96 -12.67
N HIS A 203 24.60 14.36 -11.97
CA HIS A 203 25.95 14.16 -12.48
C HIS A 203 26.28 12.68 -12.39
N GLN A 204 26.79 12.10 -13.49
CA GLN A 204 27.22 10.72 -13.52
C GLN A 204 28.37 10.50 -12.54
N ILE A 205 28.16 9.60 -11.58
CA ILE A 205 29.19 9.19 -10.60
C ILE A 205 29.75 7.82 -10.98
N ASN A 206 28.88 6.93 -11.48
CA ASN A 206 29.24 5.60 -11.91
C ASN A 206 29.28 5.54 -13.44
N PRO A 207 30.46 5.22 -14.07
CA PRO A 207 30.55 5.14 -15.53
C PRO A 207 29.63 4.08 -16.18
N LYS A 208 29.13 3.12 -15.41
CA LYS A 208 28.16 2.12 -15.85
C LYS A 208 26.71 2.53 -15.62
N GLY A 209 26.48 3.63 -14.90
CA GLY A 209 25.17 4.19 -14.64
C GLY A 209 24.75 5.15 -15.74
N ASP A 210 23.64 5.84 -15.49
CA ASP A 210 23.10 6.83 -16.41
C ASP A 210 24.06 8.00 -16.60
N ASP A 211 24.05 8.57 -17.80
CA ASP A 211 24.87 9.75 -18.17
C ASP A 211 24.10 11.07 -18.10
N GLY A 212 22.78 11.02 -17.82
CA GLY A 212 21.89 12.15 -17.70
C GLY A 212 20.72 12.10 -18.70
N GLY A 213 19.86 13.12 -18.67
CA GLY A 213 18.70 13.16 -19.54
C GLY A 213 17.63 12.14 -19.15
N ARG A 214 17.54 11.04 -19.85
CA ARG A 214 16.64 9.90 -19.54
C ARG A 214 17.41 8.82 -18.80
N ALA A 215 16.82 8.28 -17.72
CA ALA A 215 17.36 7.10 -17.08
C ALA A 215 17.15 5.87 -17.98
N GLU A 216 18.25 5.14 -18.22
CA GLU A 216 18.21 3.93 -19.03
C GLU A 216 17.42 2.80 -18.36
N ASN A 217 16.76 1.96 -19.18
CA ASN A 217 15.98 0.82 -18.70
C ASN A 217 14.92 1.20 -17.63
N SER A 218 14.17 2.28 -17.88
CA SER A 218 13.18 2.86 -16.93
C SER A 218 11.73 2.84 -17.44
N VAL A 219 11.45 2.17 -18.55
CA VAL A 219 10.09 2.04 -19.12
C VAL A 219 9.19 1.20 -18.23
N GLN A 220 7.95 1.63 -18.11
CA GLN A 220 6.91 0.89 -17.38
C GLN A 220 5.56 1.04 -18.06
N ARG A 221 4.80 -0.06 -18.18
CA ARG A 221 3.43 -0.08 -18.71
C ARG A 221 2.52 -0.84 -17.79
N ASP A 222 1.32 -0.31 -17.56
CA ASP A 222 0.26 -0.92 -16.78
C ASP A 222 -1.09 -0.76 -17.49
N LYS A 223 -1.84 -1.86 -17.57
CA LYS A 223 -3.20 -1.91 -18.10
C LYS A 223 -4.09 -2.56 -17.08
N LYS A 224 -5.21 -1.94 -16.75
CA LYS A 224 -6.21 -2.47 -15.82
C LYS A 224 -7.59 -2.37 -16.43
N LEU A 225 -8.40 -3.41 -16.24
CA LEU A 225 -9.84 -3.41 -16.52
C LEU A 225 -10.53 -4.07 -15.33
N SER A 226 -11.60 -3.47 -14.85
CA SER A 226 -12.39 -3.96 -13.72
C SER A 226 -13.87 -3.77 -13.99
N LEU A 227 -14.66 -4.80 -13.71
CA LEU A 227 -16.13 -4.78 -13.76
C LEU A 227 -16.66 -5.18 -12.39
N LYS A 228 -17.48 -4.32 -11.79
CA LYS A 228 -18.24 -4.58 -10.56
C LYS A 228 -19.71 -4.57 -10.92
N MET A 229 -20.44 -5.63 -10.64
CA MET A 229 -21.87 -5.75 -10.80
C MET A 229 -22.49 -6.16 -9.47
N ALA A 230 -23.54 -5.50 -9.06
CA ALA A 230 -24.20 -5.81 -7.82
C ALA A 230 -25.72 -5.87 -7.98
N PHE A 231 -26.33 -6.81 -7.29
CA PHE A 231 -27.76 -6.88 -7.05
C PHE A 231 -28.06 -6.22 -5.70
N THR A 232 -29.02 -5.30 -5.70
CA THR A 232 -29.44 -4.49 -4.53
C THR A 232 -30.97 -4.62 -4.38
N PRO A 233 -31.45 -5.73 -3.77
CA PRO A 233 -32.89 -6.03 -3.71
C PRO A 233 -33.69 -5.03 -2.88
N ASN A 234 -33.03 -4.30 -2.01
CA ASN A 234 -33.59 -3.28 -1.13
C ASN A 234 -32.52 -2.20 -0.83
N THR A 235 -32.78 -1.31 0.11
CA THR A 235 -31.90 -0.19 0.46
C THR A 235 -30.67 -0.60 1.30
N THR A 236 -30.67 -1.79 1.90
CA THR A 236 -29.64 -2.27 2.82
C THR A 236 -28.78 -3.37 2.24
N ASP A 237 -29.37 -4.27 1.45
CA ASP A 237 -28.68 -5.47 0.98
C ASP A 237 -27.94 -5.23 -0.33
N GLU A 238 -26.75 -5.83 -0.44
CA GLU A 238 -25.89 -5.71 -1.61
C GLU A 238 -25.12 -7.01 -1.86
N TYR A 239 -25.17 -7.51 -3.09
CA TYR A 239 -24.50 -8.74 -3.54
C TYR A 239 -23.70 -8.43 -4.80
N ALA A 240 -22.39 -8.28 -4.67
CA ALA A 240 -21.51 -7.81 -5.75
C ALA A 240 -20.56 -8.89 -6.25
N LEU A 241 -20.45 -8.97 -7.56
CA LEU A 241 -19.40 -9.71 -8.28
C LEU A 241 -18.41 -8.72 -8.87
N VAL A 242 -17.12 -8.88 -8.53
CA VAL A 242 -16.03 -8.06 -9.04
C VAL A 242 -15.09 -8.93 -9.88
N LEU A 243 -14.88 -8.52 -11.13
CA LEU A 243 -13.94 -9.11 -12.05
C LEU A 243 -12.86 -8.08 -12.37
N SER A 244 -11.59 -8.42 -12.21
CA SER A 244 -10.50 -7.49 -12.51
C SER A 244 -9.34 -8.21 -13.18
N THR A 245 -8.77 -7.57 -14.20
CA THR A 245 -7.52 -8.00 -14.84
C THR A 245 -6.55 -6.83 -14.88
N GLN A 246 -5.31 -7.09 -14.49
CA GLN A 246 -4.21 -6.14 -14.59
C GLN A 246 -3.02 -6.81 -15.26
N LYS A 247 -2.48 -6.17 -16.29
CA LYS A 247 -1.31 -6.64 -17.04
C LYS A 247 -0.30 -5.53 -17.15
N GLY A 248 0.97 -5.88 -16.98
CA GLY A 248 2.00 -4.88 -17.08
C GLY A 248 3.39 -5.44 -17.29
N ASN A 249 4.30 -4.54 -17.59
CA ASN A 249 5.73 -4.79 -17.65
C ASN A 249 6.49 -3.61 -17.04
N LYS A 250 7.71 -3.85 -16.59
CA LYS A 250 8.61 -2.79 -16.11
C LYS A 250 10.07 -3.17 -16.35
N GLN A 251 10.90 -2.16 -16.32
CA GLN A 251 12.34 -2.28 -16.41
C GLN A 251 13.01 -1.82 -15.11
N GLN A 252 14.23 -2.29 -14.87
CA GLN A 252 15.06 -1.89 -13.74
C GLN A 252 16.02 -0.81 -14.20
N PRO A 253 15.92 0.46 -13.71
CA PRO A 253 16.90 1.49 -13.99
C PRO A 253 18.30 1.04 -13.57
N LEU A 254 19.32 1.53 -14.27
CA LEU A 254 20.71 1.22 -13.96
C LEU A 254 21.09 1.77 -12.59
N TYR A 255 21.97 1.05 -11.89
CA TYR A 255 22.54 1.54 -10.65
C TYR A 255 23.54 2.67 -10.94
N SER A 256 23.28 3.85 -10.40
CA SER A 256 24.03 5.08 -10.63
C SER A 256 24.73 5.62 -9.37
N GLY A 257 24.88 4.77 -8.33
CA GLY A 257 25.50 5.15 -7.05
C GLY A 257 27.02 5.10 -7.06
N ALA A 258 27.63 5.54 -5.96
CA ALA A 258 29.07 5.67 -5.80
C ALA A 258 29.78 4.35 -5.47
N ASN A 259 29.07 3.32 -5.02
CA ASN A 259 29.69 2.06 -4.63
C ASN A 259 30.17 1.25 -5.83
N LYS A 260 31.47 1.33 -6.14
CA LYS A 260 32.10 0.61 -7.26
C LYS A 260 32.06 -0.93 -7.13
N ASN A 261 31.76 -1.44 -5.94
CA ASN A 261 31.65 -2.87 -5.66
C ASN A 261 30.19 -3.37 -5.79
N SER A 262 29.25 -2.53 -6.18
CA SER A 262 27.87 -2.91 -6.41
C SER A 262 27.78 -4.02 -7.46
N GLN A 263 26.86 -4.97 -7.22
CA GLN A 263 26.52 -5.96 -8.24
C GLN A 263 25.44 -5.35 -9.12
N ASP A 264 25.75 -5.10 -10.37
CA ASP A 264 24.80 -4.59 -11.33
C ASP A 264 23.67 -5.61 -11.57
N ARG A 265 22.46 -5.12 -11.73
CA ARG A 265 21.28 -5.90 -12.05
C ARG A 265 20.66 -5.39 -13.35
N TYR A 266 20.86 -6.14 -14.40
CA TYR A 266 20.29 -5.88 -15.72
C TYR A 266 18.99 -6.67 -15.85
N TRP A 267 17.90 -6.15 -15.22
CA TRP A 267 16.64 -6.85 -15.05
C TRP A 267 15.50 -6.18 -15.79
N ARG A 268 14.59 -7.02 -16.30
CA ARG A 268 13.29 -6.60 -16.86
C ARG A 268 12.22 -7.53 -16.37
N TRP A 269 11.03 -7.01 -16.17
CA TRP A 269 9.81 -7.80 -15.90
C TRP A 269 8.89 -7.69 -17.11
N PRO A 270 9.01 -8.58 -18.10
CA PRO A 270 8.13 -8.58 -19.29
C PRO A 270 6.71 -8.99 -18.95
N GLU A 271 6.48 -9.69 -17.85
CA GLU A 271 5.17 -10.10 -17.36
C GLU A 271 5.02 -9.76 -15.88
N TRP A 272 3.95 -9.04 -15.56
CA TRP A 272 3.46 -8.78 -14.22
C TRP A 272 1.93 -8.70 -14.33
N ASN A 273 1.24 -9.84 -14.14
CA ASN A 273 -0.19 -9.96 -14.39
C ASN A 273 -0.90 -10.42 -13.14
N LYS A 274 -2.05 -9.80 -12.87
CA LYS A 274 -2.95 -10.17 -11.78
C LYS A 274 -4.37 -10.26 -12.34
N ASP A 275 -5.04 -11.40 -12.09
CA ASP A 275 -6.46 -11.57 -12.38
C ASP A 275 -7.19 -11.91 -11.09
N SER A 276 -8.39 -11.33 -10.90
CA SER A 276 -9.14 -11.40 -9.65
C SER A 276 -10.62 -11.62 -9.91
N ILE A 277 -11.23 -12.49 -9.11
CA ILE A 277 -12.68 -12.68 -9.05
C ILE A 277 -13.09 -12.62 -7.58
N TYR A 278 -13.94 -11.67 -7.22
CA TYR A 278 -14.46 -11.49 -5.86
C TYR A 278 -15.98 -11.53 -5.87
N PHE A 279 -16.56 -12.26 -4.93
CA PHE A 279 -17.94 -12.10 -4.53
C PHE A 279 -17.96 -11.46 -3.15
N LEU A 280 -18.68 -10.35 -3.03
CA LEU A 280 -18.82 -9.58 -1.79
C LEU A 280 -20.31 -9.40 -1.52
N SER A 281 -20.74 -9.56 -0.28
CA SER A 281 -22.13 -9.32 0.08
C SER A 281 -22.26 -8.64 1.42
N HIS A 282 -23.33 -7.87 1.54
CA HIS A 282 -23.88 -7.34 2.77
C HIS A 282 -25.35 -7.70 2.81
N THR A 283 -25.79 -8.33 3.90
CA THR A 283 -27.20 -8.65 4.15
C THR A 283 -27.59 -8.11 5.52
N GLN A 284 -28.57 -7.23 5.58
CA GLN A 284 -29.12 -6.68 6.82
C GLN A 284 -30.33 -7.53 7.24
N PHE A 285 -30.38 -7.91 8.51
CA PHE A 285 -31.55 -8.56 9.11
C PHE A 285 -32.34 -7.55 9.94
N ASP A 286 -33.66 -7.68 9.97
CA ASP A 286 -34.59 -6.67 10.53
C ASP A 286 -34.45 -6.41 12.04
N SER A 287 -33.80 -7.29 12.79
CA SER A 287 -33.71 -7.18 14.25
C SER A 287 -32.31 -6.77 14.70
N HIS A 288 -32.24 -5.79 15.61
CA HIS A 288 -31.02 -5.40 16.31
C HIS A 288 -29.85 -5.00 15.40
N HIS A 289 -30.12 -4.39 14.23
CA HIS A 289 -29.10 -4.03 13.23
C HIS A 289 -28.15 -5.21 12.90
N LEU A 290 -28.67 -6.45 13.01
CA LEU A 290 -27.91 -7.66 12.73
C LEU A 290 -27.60 -7.71 11.23
N TYR A 291 -26.33 -7.89 10.87
CA TYR A 291 -25.90 -8.00 9.47
C TYR A 291 -24.89 -9.14 9.28
N LEU A 292 -24.83 -9.61 8.05
CA LEU A 292 -23.84 -10.58 7.59
C LEU A 292 -23.11 -10.02 6.37
N ASN A 293 -21.78 -9.87 6.48
CA ASN A 293 -20.89 -9.63 5.36
C ASN A 293 -20.22 -10.93 4.92
N THR A 294 -20.17 -11.18 3.61
CA THR A 294 -19.48 -12.33 3.06
C THR A 294 -18.52 -11.89 1.98
N LYS A 295 -17.34 -12.50 1.95
CA LYS A 295 -16.37 -12.35 0.88
C LYS A 295 -15.86 -13.71 0.42
N VAL A 296 -15.89 -13.96 -0.88
CA VAL A 296 -15.25 -15.12 -1.52
C VAL A 296 -14.34 -14.58 -2.61
N PHE A 297 -13.11 -15.04 -2.66
CA PHE A 297 -12.14 -14.49 -3.60
C PHE A 297 -11.24 -15.56 -4.20
N TYR A 298 -10.81 -15.27 -5.42
CA TYR A 298 -9.78 -15.99 -6.14
C TYR A 298 -8.88 -14.99 -6.87
N ASP A 299 -7.59 -15.01 -6.58
CA ASP A 299 -6.57 -14.19 -7.20
C ASP A 299 -5.52 -15.05 -7.89
N THR A 300 -5.07 -14.64 -9.06
CA THR A 300 -3.85 -15.18 -9.68
C THR A 300 -2.79 -14.11 -9.78
N PHE A 301 -1.54 -14.51 -9.69
CA PHE A 301 -0.40 -13.64 -9.94
C PHE A 301 0.63 -14.35 -10.80
N LYS A 302 0.93 -13.76 -11.96
CA LYS A 302 1.92 -14.26 -12.90
C LYS A 302 3.01 -13.22 -13.09
N ASN A 303 4.24 -13.62 -12.84
CA ASN A 303 5.39 -12.74 -12.93
C ASN A 303 6.54 -13.44 -13.65
N LYS A 304 7.17 -12.74 -14.58
CA LYS A 304 8.41 -13.15 -15.22
C LYS A 304 9.47 -12.10 -14.96
N LEU A 305 10.59 -12.50 -14.38
CA LEU A 305 11.80 -11.71 -14.24
C LEU A 305 12.85 -12.24 -15.21
N SER A 306 13.29 -11.40 -16.16
CA SER A 306 14.40 -11.70 -17.07
C SER A 306 15.67 -10.99 -16.58
N SER A 307 16.76 -11.76 -16.37
CA SER A 307 18.05 -11.28 -15.92
C SER A 307 19.07 -11.42 -17.05
N PHE A 308 19.79 -10.33 -17.37
CA PHE A 308 20.72 -10.23 -18.48
C PHE A 308 22.17 -10.06 -18.01
N ASP A 309 23.12 -10.24 -18.92
CA ASP A 309 24.55 -10.19 -18.65
C ASP A 309 25.07 -8.76 -18.44
N ASP A 310 24.53 -7.82 -19.21
CA ASP A 310 24.98 -6.43 -19.26
C ASP A 310 23.86 -5.46 -19.64
N ALA A 311 24.19 -4.17 -19.75
CA ALA A 311 23.27 -3.08 -20.06
C ALA A 311 22.76 -3.09 -21.52
N THR A 312 23.21 -4.00 -22.38
CA THR A 312 22.60 -4.17 -23.71
C THR A 312 21.27 -4.93 -23.66
N PHE A 313 21.03 -5.68 -22.55
CA PHE A 313 19.83 -6.50 -22.33
C PHE A 313 19.56 -7.48 -23.47
N SER A 314 20.63 -8.02 -24.09
CA SER A 314 20.54 -8.88 -25.26
C SER A 314 20.91 -10.34 -24.96
N THR A 315 21.76 -10.58 -23.96
CA THR A 315 22.29 -11.92 -23.68
C THR A 315 22.03 -12.38 -22.25
N GLN A 316 21.80 -13.70 -22.11
CA GLN A 316 21.63 -14.39 -20.83
C GLN A 316 22.60 -15.58 -20.79
N THR A 317 23.69 -15.44 -20.06
CA THR A 317 24.71 -16.49 -19.95
C THR A 317 24.55 -17.30 -18.69
N LEU A 318 24.44 -18.61 -18.86
CA LEU A 318 24.40 -19.59 -17.79
C LEU A 318 25.80 -19.71 -17.16
N ASN A 319 25.99 -19.17 -15.98
CA ASN A 319 27.25 -19.27 -15.26
C ASN A 319 27.12 -20.34 -14.17
N ILE A 320 27.36 -21.58 -14.53
CA ILE A 320 27.37 -22.73 -13.61
C ILE A 320 28.71 -22.70 -12.85
N ARG A 321 28.68 -22.15 -11.63
CA ARG A 321 29.80 -22.28 -10.70
C ARG A 321 29.41 -23.26 -9.58
N PRO A 322 30.34 -24.14 -9.12
CA PRO A 322 30.10 -24.93 -7.94
C PRO A 322 29.64 -24.05 -6.76
N ARG A 323 28.52 -24.37 -6.14
CA ARG A 323 27.88 -23.64 -5.03
C ARG A 323 27.32 -22.23 -5.34
N LYS A 324 27.20 -21.82 -6.60
CA LYS A 324 26.51 -20.55 -6.98
C LYS A 324 25.41 -20.88 -7.97
N SER A 325 24.19 -20.40 -7.62
CA SER A 325 23.05 -20.48 -8.52
C SER A 325 23.34 -19.78 -9.86
N ILE A 326 22.66 -20.26 -10.85
CA ILE A 326 22.61 -19.74 -12.20
C ILE A 326 22.24 -18.25 -12.15
N LYS A 327 23.04 -17.39 -12.79
CA LYS A 327 22.89 -15.95 -12.62
C LYS A 327 21.88 -15.32 -13.56
N ASN A 328 21.81 -15.76 -14.82
CA ASN A 328 21.06 -15.09 -15.87
C ASN A 328 20.14 -16.06 -16.58
N GLY A 329 18.88 -15.69 -16.65
CA GLY A 329 17.79 -16.48 -17.17
C GLY A 329 16.45 -15.83 -16.81
N ASP A 330 15.39 -16.54 -17.04
CA ASP A 330 14.04 -16.14 -16.77
C ASP A 330 13.53 -16.85 -15.51
N SER A 331 13.05 -16.10 -14.53
CA SER A 331 12.42 -16.62 -13.30
C SER A 331 10.93 -16.36 -13.34
N TYR A 332 10.14 -17.39 -13.13
CA TYR A 332 8.68 -17.34 -13.20
C TYR A 332 8.05 -17.56 -11.84
N TYR A 333 7.00 -16.76 -11.53
CA TYR A 333 6.01 -17.02 -10.49
C TYR A 333 4.66 -17.26 -11.15
N ARG A 334 3.95 -18.30 -10.71
CA ARG A 334 2.61 -18.70 -11.13
C ARG A 334 1.77 -18.96 -9.89
N ASP A 335 1.49 -17.89 -9.17
CA ASP A 335 0.89 -17.93 -7.86
C ASP A 335 -0.63 -17.79 -7.94
N TYR A 336 -1.32 -18.31 -6.94
CA TYR A 336 -2.72 -18.03 -6.74
C TYR A 336 -3.10 -18.09 -5.25
N SER A 337 -4.11 -17.32 -4.89
CA SER A 337 -4.71 -17.30 -3.55
C SER A 337 -6.22 -17.39 -3.68
N TYR A 338 -6.86 -18.09 -2.77
CA TYR A 338 -8.32 -18.11 -2.68
C TYR A 338 -8.76 -18.20 -1.24
N GLY A 339 -9.98 -17.79 -0.98
CA GLY A 339 -10.50 -17.84 0.38
C GLY A 339 -11.94 -17.42 0.52
N VAL A 340 -12.41 -17.56 1.74
CA VAL A 340 -13.73 -17.13 2.18
C VAL A 340 -13.59 -16.38 3.50
N GLY A 341 -14.34 -15.31 3.66
CA GLY A 341 -14.47 -14.59 4.91
C GLY A 341 -15.92 -14.26 5.18
N ILE A 342 -16.28 -14.28 6.44
CA ILE A 342 -17.58 -13.84 6.93
C ILE A 342 -17.36 -12.84 8.08
N GLU A 343 -18.25 -11.88 8.21
CA GLU A 343 -18.36 -10.99 9.36
C GLU A 343 -19.84 -10.92 9.73
N LEU A 344 -20.14 -11.29 10.97
CA LEU A 344 -21.47 -11.15 11.59
C LEU A 344 -21.38 -10.01 12.60
N GLY A 345 -22.19 -8.99 12.46
CA GLY A 345 -22.22 -7.85 13.37
C GLY A 345 -23.66 -7.48 13.74
N GLY A 346 -23.82 -6.88 14.91
CA GLY A 346 -25.12 -6.41 15.37
C GLY A 346 -25.09 -5.87 16.78
N ASP A 347 -26.16 -5.18 17.17
CA ASP A 347 -26.32 -4.62 18.50
C ASP A 347 -26.74 -5.74 19.48
N LEU A 348 -25.83 -6.08 20.40
CA LEU A 348 -26.14 -7.00 21.51
C LEU A 348 -27.02 -6.28 22.55
N THR A 349 -26.76 -5.01 22.77
CA THR A 349 -27.54 -4.09 23.59
C THR A 349 -27.58 -2.72 22.90
N GLU A 350 -28.37 -1.78 23.42
CA GLU A 350 -28.36 -0.38 22.94
C GLU A 350 -26.97 0.29 23.01
N LYS A 351 -26.04 -0.27 23.80
CA LYS A 351 -24.71 0.27 24.02
C LYS A 351 -23.58 -0.57 23.43
N ASP A 352 -23.85 -1.80 23.04
CA ASP A 352 -22.83 -2.77 22.63
C ASP A 352 -23.07 -3.27 21.20
N LEU A 353 -22.21 -2.85 20.28
CA LEU A 353 -22.11 -3.41 18.93
C LEU A 353 -21.03 -4.47 18.92
N ILE A 354 -21.43 -5.73 18.67
CA ILE A 354 -20.50 -6.87 18.57
C ILE A 354 -20.32 -7.26 17.12
N LYS A 355 -19.07 -7.53 16.74
CA LYS A 355 -18.68 -8.03 15.42
C LYS A 355 -17.82 -9.28 15.58
N PHE A 356 -18.18 -10.34 14.89
CA PHE A 356 -17.41 -11.56 14.77
C PHE A 356 -16.94 -11.73 13.33
N SER A 357 -15.66 -11.99 13.10
CA SER A 357 -15.12 -12.32 11.78
C SER A 357 -14.44 -13.69 11.75
N SER A 358 -14.58 -14.38 10.63
CA SER A 358 -13.85 -15.60 10.34
C SER A 358 -13.34 -15.56 8.90
N ILE A 359 -12.05 -15.84 8.70
CA ILE A 359 -11.40 -15.83 7.38
C ILE A 359 -10.61 -17.11 7.21
N ALA A 360 -10.89 -17.87 6.15
CA ALA A 360 -10.08 -19.00 5.70
C ALA A 360 -9.42 -18.64 4.37
N LYS A 361 -8.08 -18.71 4.31
CA LYS A 361 -7.28 -18.31 3.15
C LYS A 361 -6.27 -19.40 2.79
N PHE A 362 -6.09 -19.61 1.49
CA PHE A 362 -5.22 -20.61 0.91
C PHE A 362 -4.29 -19.95 -0.10
N ASP A 363 -2.98 -20.07 0.11
CA ASP A 363 -1.93 -19.50 -0.71
C ASP A 363 -1.13 -20.58 -1.39
N VAL A 364 -0.89 -20.43 -2.67
CA VAL A 364 -0.05 -21.33 -3.47
C VAL A 364 0.95 -20.54 -4.27
N HIS A 365 2.22 -20.82 -4.03
CA HIS A 365 3.34 -20.34 -4.84
C HIS A 365 3.85 -21.46 -5.74
N ARG A 366 4.11 -21.17 -7.01
CA ARG A 366 4.72 -22.04 -7.99
C ARG A 366 5.80 -21.26 -8.73
N GLY A 367 7.06 -21.61 -8.47
CA GLY A 367 8.22 -20.94 -9.05
C GLY A 367 9.08 -21.90 -9.87
N HIS A 368 9.70 -21.42 -10.94
CA HIS A 368 10.73 -22.14 -11.68
C HIS A 368 11.61 -21.16 -12.45
N ASN A 369 12.77 -21.63 -12.91
CA ASN A 369 13.65 -20.86 -13.78
C ASN A 369 13.77 -21.53 -15.15
N GLU A 370 13.88 -20.70 -16.17
CA GLU A 370 14.13 -21.13 -17.56
C GLU A 370 15.38 -20.47 -18.10
N TYR A 371 16.11 -21.22 -18.90
CA TYR A 371 17.34 -20.79 -19.57
C TYR A 371 17.22 -21.05 -21.06
N PRO A 372 16.46 -20.19 -21.81
CA PRO A 372 16.07 -20.47 -23.19
C PRO A 372 17.24 -20.72 -24.11
N LYS A 373 18.34 -19.95 -23.97
CA LYS A 373 19.57 -20.13 -24.76
C LYS A 373 20.18 -21.54 -24.66
N TYR A 374 19.92 -22.25 -23.56
CA TYR A 374 20.49 -23.58 -23.26
C TYR A 374 19.42 -24.67 -23.32
N ASN A 375 18.20 -24.34 -23.72
CA ASN A 375 17.05 -25.26 -23.70
C ASN A 375 16.94 -26.03 -22.37
N ARG A 376 17.15 -25.30 -21.25
CA ARG A 376 17.13 -25.86 -19.91
C ARG A 376 15.98 -25.24 -19.09
N PHE A 377 15.30 -26.10 -18.34
CA PHE A 377 14.18 -25.76 -17.47
C PHE A 377 14.40 -26.40 -16.10
N ASP A 378 14.26 -25.60 -15.04
CA ASP A 378 14.24 -26.15 -13.69
C ASP A 378 12.83 -26.70 -13.37
N PRO A 379 12.69 -27.74 -12.55
CA PRO A 379 11.40 -28.23 -12.09
C PRO A 379 10.61 -27.14 -11.35
N VAL A 380 9.28 -27.22 -11.41
CA VAL A 380 8.40 -26.27 -10.70
C VAL A 380 8.40 -26.56 -9.20
N GLU A 381 8.96 -25.63 -8.43
CA GLU A 381 8.88 -25.62 -6.97
C GLU A 381 7.47 -25.19 -6.54
N THR A 382 6.93 -25.85 -5.52
CA THR A 382 5.59 -25.53 -5.00
C THR A 382 5.61 -25.36 -3.49
N SER A 383 5.06 -24.23 -3.02
CA SER A 383 4.78 -23.99 -1.61
C SER A 383 3.29 -23.68 -1.40
N LYS A 384 2.70 -24.24 -0.34
CA LYS A 384 1.28 -24.07 -0.01
C LYS A 384 1.10 -23.79 1.47
N ASP A 385 0.38 -22.73 1.78
CA ASP A 385 -0.03 -22.35 3.15
C ASP A 385 -1.56 -22.28 3.25
N ARG A 386 -2.08 -22.57 4.45
CA ARG A 386 -3.45 -22.26 4.86
C ARG A 386 -3.40 -21.36 6.07
N THR A 387 -4.26 -20.36 6.11
CA THR A 387 -4.39 -19.45 7.24
C THR A 387 -5.86 -19.32 7.61
N TYR A 388 -6.15 -19.52 8.91
CA TYR A 388 -7.47 -19.33 9.49
C TYR A 388 -7.36 -18.22 10.52
N SER A 389 -8.27 -17.25 10.46
CA SER A 389 -8.34 -16.12 11.38
C SER A 389 -9.74 -16.02 11.96
N PHE A 390 -9.85 -15.82 13.27
CA PHE A 390 -11.09 -15.60 13.98
C PHE A 390 -10.94 -14.34 14.81
N GLY A 391 -11.83 -13.38 14.64
CA GLY A 391 -11.82 -12.10 15.34
C GLY A 391 -13.14 -11.82 16.03
N LEU A 392 -13.09 -11.24 17.21
CA LEU A 392 -14.23 -10.73 17.95
C LEU A 392 -13.93 -9.31 18.41
N GLU A 393 -14.81 -8.37 18.09
CA GLU A 393 -14.69 -6.96 18.47
C GLU A 393 -15.99 -6.48 19.07
N ASN A 394 -15.89 -5.74 20.18
CA ASN A 394 -17.03 -5.04 20.79
C ASN A 394 -16.76 -3.54 20.80
N THR A 395 -17.73 -2.75 20.37
CA THR A 395 -17.78 -1.31 20.58
C THR A 395 -18.81 -1.02 21.66
N HIS A 396 -18.35 -0.65 22.86
CA HIS A 396 -19.20 -0.24 23.96
C HIS A 396 -19.32 1.27 24.00
N THR A 397 -20.54 1.77 23.94
CA THR A 397 -20.87 3.20 24.01
C THR A 397 -21.27 3.56 25.45
N PHE A 398 -20.35 4.17 26.22
CA PHE A 398 -20.63 4.64 27.58
C PHE A 398 -21.59 5.85 27.56
N SER A 399 -21.36 6.77 26.61
CA SER A 399 -22.16 7.95 26.34
C SER A 399 -21.98 8.36 24.88
N GLU A 400 -22.74 9.34 24.39
CA GLU A 400 -22.55 9.92 23.05
C GLU A 400 -21.10 10.41 22.80
N GLN A 401 -20.40 10.79 23.88
CA GLN A 401 -19.03 11.31 23.83
C GLN A 401 -17.96 10.25 24.00
N THR A 402 -18.28 9.08 24.57
CA THR A 402 -17.25 8.10 24.98
C THR A 402 -17.58 6.71 24.47
N LYS A 403 -16.66 6.16 23.66
CA LYS A 403 -16.75 4.79 23.15
C LYS A 403 -15.48 4.03 23.51
N LEU A 404 -15.60 2.74 23.81
CA LEU A 404 -14.51 1.81 24.03
C LEU A 404 -14.62 0.66 23.01
N ILE A 405 -13.60 0.51 22.19
CA ILE A 405 -13.49 -0.59 21.22
C ILE A 405 -12.51 -1.61 21.80
N THR A 406 -12.97 -2.83 21.99
CA THR A 406 -12.16 -3.96 22.46
C THR A 406 -12.20 -5.08 21.46
N GLY A 407 -11.08 -5.72 21.22
CA GLY A 407 -11.04 -6.81 20.25
C GLY A 407 -10.00 -7.87 20.60
N VAL A 408 -10.30 -9.12 20.24
CA VAL A 408 -9.39 -10.25 20.30
C VAL A 408 -9.42 -11.03 19.01
N SER A 409 -8.29 -11.59 18.59
CA SER A 409 -8.27 -12.54 17.48
C SER A 409 -7.28 -13.67 17.68
N PHE A 410 -7.61 -14.80 17.05
CA PHE A 410 -6.77 -15.98 16.99
C PHE A 410 -6.52 -16.32 15.53
N ASP A 411 -5.25 -16.49 15.20
CA ASP A 411 -4.79 -16.86 13.87
C ASP A 411 -4.05 -18.20 13.92
N HIS A 412 -4.35 -19.06 12.95
CA HIS A 412 -3.68 -20.34 12.76
C HIS A 412 -3.16 -20.45 11.33
N ARG A 413 -1.86 -20.66 11.17
CA ARG A 413 -1.24 -20.91 9.86
C ARG A 413 -0.64 -22.30 9.82
N GLU A 414 -0.92 -23.04 8.76
CA GLU A 414 -0.41 -24.38 8.46
C GLU A 414 0.28 -24.39 7.09
N ALA A 415 1.55 -24.83 7.03
CA ALA A 415 2.22 -25.15 5.78
C ALA A 415 1.81 -26.54 5.32
N LYS A 416 1.32 -26.67 4.08
CA LYS A 416 0.85 -27.95 3.51
C LYS A 416 1.85 -28.58 2.55
N ARG A 417 2.70 -27.77 1.93
CA ARG A 417 3.79 -28.19 1.05
C ARG A 417 4.84 -27.10 1.01
N ALA A 418 6.10 -27.48 0.97
CA ALA A 418 7.21 -26.61 0.67
C ALA A 418 8.36 -27.45 0.11
N GLU A 419 8.93 -27.00 -1.00
CA GLU A 419 10.04 -27.67 -1.67
C GLU A 419 10.93 -26.68 -2.38
N SER A 420 12.17 -27.06 -2.63
CA SER A 420 13.08 -26.34 -3.52
C SER A 420 13.82 -27.27 -4.44
N TYR A 421 14.20 -26.78 -5.61
CA TYR A 421 15.03 -27.47 -6.56
C TYR A 421 16.51 -27.36 -6.19
N GLU A 422 17.18 -28.50 -6.12
CA GLU A 422 18.61 -28.60 -5.85
C GLU A 422 19.33 -29.20 -7.05
N SER A 423 20.21 -28.43 -7.67
CA SER A 423 21.01 -28.86 -8.81
C SER A 423 22.21 -29.73 -8.42
N GLU A 424 22.59 -29.75 -7.13
CA GLU A 424 23.72 -30.51 -6.60
C GLU A 424 23.32 -31.20 -5.30
N ASN A 425 23.46 -32.51 -5.21
CA ASN A 425 23.37 -33.46 -4.09
C ASN A 425 23.10 -32.90 -2.67
N ARG A 426 22.06 -32.13 -2.46
CA ARG A 426 21.76 -31.51 -1.15
C ARG A 426 20.42 -31.87 -0.55
N CYS A 427 19.67 -32.77 -1.15
CA CYS A 427 18.63 -33.46 -0.42
C CYS A 427 19.31 -34.55 0.42
N GLU A 428 19.78 -34.19 1.60
CA GLU A 428 20.40 -35.13 2.55
C GLU A 428 19.57 -36.40 2.80
N SER A 429 18.27 -36.32 2.54
CA SER A 429 17.33 -37.44 2.74
C SER A 429 17.14 -38.37 1.53
N LEU A 430 17.54 -37.99 0.30
CA LEU A 430 17.20 -38.73 -0.91
C LEU A 430 18.40 -39.24 -1.74
N GLY A 431 19.63 -38.79 -1.48
CA GLY A 431 20.83 -39.26 -2.17
C GLY A 431 20.87 -39.01 -3.70
N THR A 432 19.99 -38.18 -4.24
CA THR A 432 19.79 -37.96 -5.67
C THR A 432 20.07 -36.51 -6.08
N THR A 433 20.54 -36.31 -7.31
CA THR A 433 20.80 -34.99 -7.92
C THR A 433 19.61 -34.52 -8.76
N ASN A 434 19.48 -33.21 -8.98
CA ASN A 434 18.47 -32.59 -9.84
C ASN A 434 17.01 -32.93 -9.46
N VAL A 435 16.70 -32.86 -8.16
CA VAL A 435 15.38 -33.22 -7.63
C VAL A 435 14.76 -32.09 -6.82
N LEU A 436 13.45 -32.13 -6.66
CA LEU A 436 12.73 -31.29 -5.73
C LEU A 436 12.88 -31.85 -4.31
N CYS A 437 13.50 -31.05 -3.43
CA CYS A 437 13.72 -31.39 -2.04
C CYS A 437 12.60 -30.85 -1.16
N PRO A 438 11.86 -31.68 -0.42
CA PRO A 438 10.86 -31.21 0.50
C PRO A 438 11.50 -30.53 1.72
N PHE A 439 10.88 -29.47 2.21
CA PHE A 439 11.16 -28.88 3.51
C PHE A 439 10.26 -29.50 4.59
N ASN A 440 10.72 -29.47 5.83
CA ASN A 440 9.85 -29.71 6.96
C ASN A 440 8.72 -28.67 6.97
N ILE A 441 7.49 -29.14 7.15
CA ILE A 441 6.30 -28.32 7.26
C ILE A 441 5.75 -28.38 8.69
N GLY A 442 4.96 -27.38 9.06
CA GLY A 442 4.38 -27.28 10.40
C GLY A 442 3.34 -26.19 10.48
N ASN A 443 2.81 -26.01 11.67
CA ASN A 443 1.83 -24.96 11.95
C ASN A 443 2.35 -23.97 13.00
N LYS A 444 1.74 -22.82 13.06
CA LYS A 444 1.97 -21.76 14.05
C LYS A 444 0.66 -21.07 14.36
N ASN A 445 0.53 -20.69 15.62
CA ASN A 445 -0.61 -19.93 16.16
C ASN A 445 -0.17 -18.54 16.55
N ALA A 446 -1.10 -17.59 16.51
CA ALA A 446 -0.90 -16.24 16.98
C ALA A 446 -2.18 -15.73 17.66
N PHE A 447 -2.02 -14.96 18.72
CA PHE A 447 -3.11 -14.31 19.43
C PHE A 447 -2.90 -12.80 19.46
N ASN A 448 -3.91 -12.06 19.06
CA ASN A 448 -3.90 -10.59 18.98
C ASN A 448 -5.00 -10.01 19.86
N TYR A 449 -4.80 -8.78 20.30
CA TYR A 449 -5.83 -8.01 21.02
C TYR A 449 -5.64 -6.52 20.78
N GLN A 450 -6.72 -5.78 21.01
CA GLN A 450 -6.75 -4.33 20.92
C GLN A 450 -7.70 -3.73 21.96
N LEU A 451 -7.36 -2.51 22.36
CA LEU A 451 -8.17 -1.63 23.21
C LEU A 451 -8.05 -0.22 22.63
N LYS A 452 -9.15 0.41 22.29
CA LYS A 452 -9.17 1.80 21.78
C LYS A 452 -10.29 2.56 22.50
N LEU A 453 -9.92 3.61 23.25
CA LEU A 453 -10.83 4.57 23.85
C LEU A 453 -10.94 5.77 22.91
N VAL A 454 -12.15 6.17 22.59
CA VAL A 454 -12.47 7.40 21.84
C VAL A 454 -13.33 8.28 22.72
N HIS A 455 -12.93 9.54 22.88
CA HIS A 455 -13.65 10.51 23.71
C HIS A 455 -13.68 11.87 23.03
N SER A 456 -14.85 12.47 22.92
CA SER A 456 -15.05 13.84 22.46
C SER A 456 -15.43 14.72 23.64
N PHE A 457 -14.64 15.74 23.94
CA PHE A 457 -14.94 16.69 25.02
C PHE A 457 -16.06 17.66 24.61
N ASP A 458 -16.12 17.95 23.30
CA ASP A 458 -17.18 18.72 22.68
C ASP A 458 -17.39 18.24 21.22
N GLN A 459 -18.23 18.94 20.43
CA GLN A 459 -18.52 18.57 19.03
C GLN A 459 -17.36 18.85 18.06
N ASN A 460 -16.32 19.53 18.53
CA ASN A 460 -15.21 20.01 17.69
C ASN A 460 -13.90 19.29 17.96
N ASP A 461 -13.88 18.32 18.86
CA ASP A 461 -12.67 17.60 19.19
C ASP A 461 -12.89 16.08 19.32
N GLU A 462 -11.80 15.36 19.24
CA GLU A 462 -11.74 13.92 19.49
C GLU A 462 -10.37 13.55 20.07
N PHE A 463 -10.40 12.84 21.18
CA PHE A 463 -9.25 12.22 21.80
C PHE A 463 -9.31 10.71 21.65
N THR A 464 -8.20 10.11 21.26
CA THR A 464 -8.08 8.65 21.13
C THR A 464 -6.89 8.15 21.95
N LEU A 465 -7.08 7.04 22.65
CA LEU A 465 -6.04 6.28 23.32
C LEU A 465 -6.12 4.83 22.86
N GLY A 466 -5.04 4.31 22.26
CA GLY A 466 -4.97 2.97 21.69
C GLY A 466 -3.86 2.11 22.29
N PHE A 467 -4.18 0.83 22.51
CA PHE A 467 -3.23 -0.22 22.85
C PHE A 467 -3.55 -1.47 22.04
N ALA A 468 -2.53 -2.11 21.45
CA ALA A 468 -2.73 -3.37 20.74
C ALA A 468 -1.49 -4.27 20.77
N LYS A 469 -1.73 -5.57 20.75
CA LYS A 469 -0.75 -6.58 20.33
C LYS A 469 -1.17 -7.11 18.98
N LYS A 470 -0.30 -7.02 17.98
CA LYS A 470 -0.50 -7.53 16.61
C LYS A 470 0.63 -8.47 16.23
N THR A 471 0.33 -9.42 15.36
CA THR A 471 1.30 -10.44 14.93
C THR A 471 1.39 -10.55 13.43
N ARG A 472 2.50 -11.13 12.94
CA ARG A 472 2.71 -11.51 11.55
C ARG A 472 3.38 -12.88 11.47
N PHE A 473 2.83 -13.77 10.68
CA PHE A 473 3.51 -15.01 10.32
C PHE A 473 4.64 -14.77 9.32
N PRO A 474 5.77 -15.51 9.41
CA PRO A 474 6.81 -15.47 8.39
C PRO A 474 6.27 -15.91 7.04
N THR A 475 6.65 -15.20 5.96
CA THR A 475 6.28 -15.54 4.59
C THR A 475 6.89 -16.87 4.13
N MET A 476 6.43 -17.41 3.00
CA MET A 476 7.09 -18.55 2.37
C MET A 476 8.55 -18.25 2.06
N LYS A 477 8.84 -17.04 1.59
CA LYS A 477 10.21 -16.57 1.33
C LYS A 477 11.07 -16.48 2.59
N ASP A 478 10.52 -15.98 3.70
CA ASP A 478 11.27 -15.91 4.97
C ASP A 478 11.70 -17.29 5.44
N ARG A 479 10.86 -18.32 5.24
CA ARG A 479 11.07 -19.71 5.70
C ARG A 479 11.91 -20.55 4.75
N TYR A 480 11.69 -20.44 3.44
CA TYR A 480 12.15 -21.44 2.46
C TYR A 480 13.13 -20.90 1.43
N SER A 481 13.35 -19.58 1.33
CA SER A 481 14.22 -19.01 0.32
C SER A 481 15.70 -19.34 0.57
N ARG A 482 16.38 -19.80 -0.46
CA ARG A 482 17.84 -20.00 -0.47
C ARG A 482 18.60 -18.80 -1.05
N ARG A 483 17.91 -17.77 -1.59
CA ARG A 483 18.51 -16.58 -2.21
C ARG A 483 19.73 -16.88 -3.06
N PHE A 484 19.60 -17.74 -4.02
CA PHE A 484 20.71 -18.15 -4.87
C PHE A 484 21.90 -18.76 -4.09
N GLY A 485 21.63 -19.57 -3.08
CA GLY A 485 22.63 -20.26 -2.27
C GLY A 485 23.34 -19.38 -1.22
N SER A 486 22.84 -18.15 -0.97
CA SER A 486 23.38 -17.26 0.05
C SER A 486 22.65 -17.33 1.40
N THR A 487 21.47 -17.96 1.44
CA THR A 487 20.63 -18.07 2.65
C THR A 487 20.33 -19.52 2.96
N GLU A 488 20.40 -19.88 4.22
CA GLU A 488 19.92 -21.16 4.77
C GLU A 488 18.46 -21.05 5.14
N PRO A 489 17.56 -21.91 4.63
CA PRO A 489 16.15 -21.92 4.97
C PRO A 489 15.92 -22.20 6.46
N ASN A 490 14.87 -21.63 7.03
CA ASN A 490 14.43 -21.89 8.38
C ASN A 490 12.91 -22.14 8.44
N PRO A 491 12.46 -23.38 8.23
CA PRO A 491 11.04 -23.75 8.31
C PRO A 491 10.40 -23.50 9.69
N ASN A 492 11.21 -23.44 10.76
CA ASN A 492 10.75 -23.34 12.14
C ASN A 492 10.46 -21.91 12.61
N LEU A 493 10.60 -20.90 11.74
CA LEU A 493 10.30 -19.51 12.10
C LEU A 493 8.90 -19.38 12.71
N GLY A 494 8.85 -18.68 13.86
CA GLY A 494 7.62 -18.29 14.54
C GLY A 494 7.10 -16.91 14.07
N PRO A 495 5.91 -16.51 14.55
CA PRO A 495 5.38 -15.18 14.28
C PRO A 495 6.19 -14.09 14.98
N GLU A 496 6.28 -12.91 14.35
CA GLU A 496 6.68 -11.66 15.00
C GLU A 496 5.50 -11.08 15.77
N ALA A 497 5.75 -10.33 16.84
CA ALA A 497 4.72 -9.64 17.62
C ALA A 497 5.09 -8.17 17.84
N ALA A 498 4.16 -7.26 17.59
CA ALA A 498 4.30 -5.84 17.90
C ALA A 498 3.30 -5.43 18.98
N TYR A 499 3.77 -4.61 19.93
CA TYR A 499 2.97 -3.96 20.97
C TYR A 499 2.92 -2.47 20.62
N HIS A 500 1.72 -1.96 20.40
CA HIS A 500 1.45 -0.58 20.02
C HIS A 500 0.84 0.18 21.18
N TYR A 501 1.32 1.38 21.40
CA TYR A 501 0.78 2.38 22.31
C TYR A 501 0.66 3.67 21.51
N GLU A 502 -0.52 4.21 21.43
CA GLU A 502 -0.77 5.42 20.66
C GLU A 502 -1.79 6.31 21.34
N THR A 503 -1.67 7.61 21.11
CA THR A 503 -2.67 8.59 21.49
C THR A 503 -2.74 9.65 20.42
N SER A 504 -3.93 10.12 20.13
CA SER A 504 -4.16 11.21 19.21
C SER A 504 -5.18 12.19 19.77
N TYR A 505 -5.08 13.42 19.31
CA TYR A 505 -6.05 14.47 19.59
C TYR A 505 -6.25 15.33 18.36
N MET A 506 -7.49 15.57 18.02
CA MET A 506 -7.92 16.44 16.94
C MET A 506 -8.81 17.53 17.52
N ARG A 507 -8.67 18.78 17.06
CA ARG A 507 -9.56 19.88 17.40
C ARG A 507 -9.75 20.83 16.22
N THR A 508 -11.02 21.20 16.02
CA THR A 508 -11.41 22.27 15.10
C THR A 508 -11.76 23.52 15.89
N PHE A 509 -11.17 24.65 15.51
CA PHE A 509 -11.37 25.97 16.13
C PHE A 509 -12.24 26.82 15.20
N GLY A 510 -13.52 26.93 15.49
CA GLY A 510 -14.47 27.56 14.58
C GLY A 510 -14.39 26.96 13.16
N ASP A 511 -14.56 27.82 12.15
CA ASP A 511 -14.53 27.39 10.74
C ASP A 511 -13.15 27.65 10.08
N TRP A 512 -12.15 28.08 10.86
CA TRP A 512 -10.92 28.57 10.28
C TRP A 512 -9.65 27.71 10.53
N LEU A 513 -9.62 26.87 11.57
CA LEU A 513 -8.44 26.07 11.91
C LEU A 513 -8.81 24.69 12.41
N ARG A 514 -8.15 23.68 11.84
CA ARG A 514 -8.13 22.32 12.36
C ARG A 514 -6.70 21.92 12.69
N LEU A 515 -6.51 21.33 13.87
CA LEU A 515 -5.24 20.78 14.35
C LEU A 515 -5.43 19.30 14.68
N ASP A 516 -4.47 18.48 14.25
CA ASP A 516 -4.39 17.06 14.55
C ASP A 516 -2.98 16.72 15.07
N GLY A 517 -2.90 15.92 16.12
CA GLY A 517 -1.65 15.45 16.68
C GLY A 517 -1.73 14.00 17.12
N ALA A 518 -0.67 13.23 16.91
CA ALA A 518 -0.56 11.87 17.40
C ALA A 518 0.83 11.55 17.92
N LEU A 519 0.88 10.74 18.99
CA LEU A 519 2.09 10.14 19.52
C LEU A 519 1.97 8.63 19.38
N PHE A 520 3.04 7.98 18.97
CA PHE A 520 3.06 6.53 18.86
C PHE A 520 4.36 5.93 19.38
N TYR A 521 4.24 4.76 19.98
CA TYR A 521 5.33 3.90 20.38
C TYR A 521 4.97 2.45 20.04
N SER A 522 5.84 1.79 19.31
CA SER A 522 5.67 0.38 18.93
C SER A 522 6.94 -0.40 19.24
N GLU A 523 6.80 -1.52 19.94
CA GLU A 523 7.89 -2.46 20.22
C GLU A 523 7.61 -3.78 19.50
N VAL A 524 8.50 -4.18 18.58
CA VAL A 524 8.46 -5.49 17.91
C VAL A 524 9.36 -6.45 18.68
N LYS A 525 8.82 -7.61 19.04
CA LYS A 525 9.54 -8.75 19.60
C LYS A 525 9.60 -9.88 18.59
N ASP A 526 10.61 -10.71 18.71
CA ASP A 526 10.83 -11.85 17.82
C ASP A 526 10.89 -11.45 16.33
N ALA A 527 11.38 -10.22 16.05
CA ALA A 527 11.55 -9.73 14.69
C ALA A 527 12.42 -10.70 13.89
N ILE A 528 12.00 -11.00 12.65
CA ILE A 528 12.72 -11.93 11.77
C ILE A 528 13.89 -11.18 11.15
N GLU A 529 15.10 -11.57 11.54
CA GLU A 529 16.34 -10.96 11.06
C GLU A 529 17.29 -12.01 10.46
N PRO A 530 18.02 -11.65 9.39
CA PRO A 530 19.07 -12.50 8.84
C PRO A 530 20.31 -12.48 9.76
N VAL A 531 20.72 -13.64 10.25
CA VAL A 531 21.90 -13.81 11.08
C VAL A 531 22.93 -14.62 10.29
N LYS A 532 24.18 -14.13 10.24
CA LYS A 532 25.28 -14.81 9.55
C LYS A 532 25.68 -16.06 10.32
N GLN A 533 25.70 -17.19 9.63
CA GLN A 533 26.14 -18.50 10.15
C GLN A 533 27.64 -18.72 9.96
N ASN A 534 28.22 -19.70 10.66
CA ASN A 534 29.65 -20.07 10.56
C ASN A 534 30.07 -20.48 9.14
N ASN A 535 29.14 -21.01 8.34
CA ASN A 535 29.37 -21.37 6.94
C ASN A 535 29.33 -20.17 5.97
N GLY A 536 29.17 -18.94 6.49
CA GLY A 536 29.10 -17.69 5.72
C GLY A 536 27.77 -17.42 5.02
N MET A 537 26.76 -18.29 5.19
CA MET A 537 25.38 -18.04 4.74
C MET A 537 24.61 -17.23 5.77
N GLU A 538 23.53 -16.59 5.36
CA GLU A 538 22.55 -15.95 6.25
C GLU A 538 21.41 -16.91 6.56
N LYS A 539 20.88 -16.87 7.78
CA LYS A 539 19.69 -17.61 8.20
C LYS A 539 18.74 -16.66 8.90
N ASN A 540 17.48 -16.63 8.46
CA ASN A 540 16.45 -15.88 9.15
C ASN A 540 16.13 -16.53 10.50
N VAL A 541 16.09 -15.73 11.57
CA VAL A 541 15.78 -16.17 12.94
C VAL A 541 14.86 -15.18 13.63
N ASN A 542 14.05 -15.65 14.57
CA ASN A 542 13.24 -14.81 15.46
C ASN A 542 14.12 -14.32 16.62
N TYR A 543 14.88 -13.28 16.39
CA TYR A 543 15.86 -12.77 17.38
C TYR A 543 15.74 -11.27 17.61
N GLY A 544 15.20 -10.53 16.64
CA GLY A 544 15.20 -9.07 16.66
C GLY A 544 14.26 -8.48 17.69
N LYS A 545 14.67 -7.33 18.26
CA LYS A 545 13.82 -6.43 19.02
C LYS A 545 13.94 -5.04 18.42
N GLU A 546 12.84 -4.54 17.83
CA GLU A 546 12.81 -3.23 17.17
C GLU A 546 11.87 -2.29 17.92
N VAL A 547 12.20 -0.99 17.92
CA VAL A 547 11.34 0.05 18.49
C VAL A 547 11.16 1.14 17.46
N PHE A 548 9.89 1.47 17.20
CA PHE A 548 9.46 2.59 16.38
C PHE A 548 8.68 3.56 17.25
N LYS A 549 9.04 4.84 17.21
CA LYS A 549 8.32 5.88 17.97
C LYS A 549 8.38 7.22 17.27
N GLY A 550 7.37 8.03 17.48
CA GLY A 550 7.34 9.32 16.82
C GLY A 550 6.16 10.18 17.18
N VAL A 551 6.12 11.30 16.47
CA VAL A 551 5.08 12.32 16.54
C VAL A 551 4.58 12.60 15.14
N GLU A 552 3.28 12.69 14.97
CA GLU A 552 2.61 13.14 13.77
C GLU A 552 1.80 14.39 14.13
N LEU A 553 1.92 15.44 13.31
CA LEU A 553 1.18 16.69 13.47
C LEU A 553 0.59 17.07 12.11
N ALA A 554 -0.64 17.58 12.09
CA ALA A 554 -1.24 18.17 10.92
C ALA A 554 -2.02 19.44 11.30
N ALA A 555 -2.05 20.41 10.39
CA ALA A 555 -2.81 21.62 10.52
C ALA A 555 -3.46 21.96 9.17
N THR A 556 -4.72 22.35 9.20
CA THR A 556 -5.45 22.90 8.06
C THR A 556 -6.05 24.24 8.46
N ILE A 557 -5.72 25.30 7.70
CA ILE A 557 -6.19 26.65 7.92
C ILE A 557 -7.08 27.05 6.76
N PHE A 558 -8.33 27.32 7.03
CA PHE A 558 -9.30 27.88 6.09
C PHE A 558 -9.23 29.41 6.19
N VAL A 559 -8.31 30.01 5.39
CA VAL A 559 -8.02 31.45 5.44
C VAL A 559 -9.23 32.25 4.96
N THR A 560 -9.86 31.76 3.93
CA THR A 560 -11.14 32.23 3.37
C THR A 560 -11.88 31.03 2.77
N ASP A 561 -13.12 31.21 2.34
CA ASP A 561 -13.91 30.18 1.62
C ASP A 561 -13.18 29.67 0.34
N ASN A 562 -12.24 30.47 -0.19
CA ASN A 562 -11.53 30.19 -1.42
C ASN A 562 -10.06 29.81 -1.22
N LEU A 563 -9.49 29.93 0.00
CA LEU A 563 -8.08 29.72 0.25
C LEU A 563 -7.88 28.83 1.48
N THR A 564 -7.31 27.65 1.25
CA THR A 564 -6.94 26.69 2.28
C THR A 564 -5.43 26.48 2.28
N LEU A 565 -4.83 26.49 3.45
CA LEU A 565 -3.44 26.12 3.70
C LEU A 565 -3.42 24.85 4.52
N GLY A 566 -2.60 23.88 4.13
CA GLY A 566 -2.42 22.68 4.91
C GLY A 566 -0.96 22.33 5.09
N ALA A 567 -0.62 21.76 6.23
CA ALA A 567 0.71 21.23 6.51
C ALA A 567 0.64 20.01 7.41
N ASN A 568 1.57 19.08 7.22
CA ASN A 568 1.80 18.02 8.17
C ASN A 568 3.30 17.75 8.38
N TYR A 569 3.61 17.20 9.53
CA TYR A 569 4.96 16.87 9.94
C TYR A 569 4.98 15.53 10.65
N THR A 570 5.98 14.72 10.35
CA THR A 570 6.23 13.45 11.02
C THR A 570 7.68 13.39 11.50
N TYR A 571 7.86 13.10 12.78
CA TYR A 571 9.13 12.68 13.35
C TYR A 571 9.08 11.20 13.66
N THR A 572 10.05 10.42 13.15
CA THR A 572 10.12 8.97 13.41
C THR A 572 11.52 8.58 13.86
N ARG A 573 11.59 7.79 14.92
CA ARG A 573 12.82 7.16 15.39
C ARG A 573 12.65 5.65 15.40
N ALA A 574 13.41 4.96 14.57
CA ALA A 574 13.50 3.51 14.53
C ALA A 574 14.82 3.04 15.12
N LYS A 575 14.79 2.00 15.97
CA LYS A 575 15.99 1.42 16.58
C LYS A 575 15.85 -0.09 16.70
N ASN A 576 16.93 -0.79 16.35
CA ASN A 576 17.13 -2.17 16.76
C ASN A 576 17.70 -2.18 18.18
N LYS A 577 17.12 -2.95 19.09
CA LYS A 577 17.52 -3.02 20.50
C LYS A 577 18.50 -4.16 20.78
N MET A 578 18.53 -5.18 19.95
CA MET A 578 19.47 -6.32 20.10
C MET A 578 20.82 -5.99 19.47
N ASN A 579 20.80 -5.32 18.31
CA ASN A 579 22.01 -4.86 17.63
C ASN A 579 21.92 -3.33 17.44
N THR A 580 22.48 -2.59 18.38
CA THR A 580 22.44 -1.11 18.39
C THR A 580 23.22 -0.48 17.23
N ASN A 581 24.14 -1.23 16.62
CA ASN A 581 24.89 -0.82 15.43
C ASN A 581 24.11 -1.04 14.14
N TYR A 582 23.03 -1.84 14.18
CA TYR A 582 22.15 -2.03 13.04
C TYR A 582 21.21 -0.85 12.88
N ILE A 583 21.28 -0.16 11.76
CA ILE A 583 20.42 0.96 11.43
C ILE A 583 19.28 0.47 10.56
N ILE A 584 18.03 0.69 11.02
CA ILE A 584 16.83 0.43 10.23
C ILE A 584 16.76 1.47 9.11
N ARG A 585 16.66 0.99 7.87
CA ARG A 585 16.81 1.79 6.64
C ARG A 585 15.47 2.27 6.09
N ASN A 586 15.56 3.21 5.13
CA ASN A 586 14.45 3.70 4.30
C ASN A 586 13.37 4.47 5.07
N ILE A 587 13.60 4.78 6.34
CA ILE A 587 12.71 5.59 7.18
C ILE A 587 13.36 6.95 7.37
N PRO A 588 12.78 8.06 6.88
CA PRO A 588 13.27 9.39 7.18
C PRO A 588 13.02 9.71 8.65
N LYS A 589 13.96 10.42 9.27
CA LYS A 589 13.79 10.92 10.64
C LYS A 589 12.78 12.06 10.72
N HIS A 590 12.74 12.89 9.68
CA HIS A 590 11.84 14.03 9.54
C HIS A 590 11.19 13.99 8.17
N LYS A 591 9.88 14.12 8.14
CA LYS A 591 9.11 14.30 6.91
C LYS A 591 8.17 15.48 7.09
N PHE A 592 8.05 16.30 6.06
CA PHE A 592 7.18 17.45 6.02
C PHE A 592 6.45 17.49 4.68
N PHE A 593 5.18 17.86 4.73
CA PHE A 593 4.37 18.17 3.56
C PHE A 593 3.52 19.39 3.84
N ALA A 594 3.43 20.32 2.88
CA ALA A 594 2.55 21.47 2.98
C ALA A 594 1.93 21.78 1.62
N TYR A 595 0.77 22.45 1.62
CA TYR A 595 0.12 22.87 0.40
C TYR A 595 -0.65 24.19 0.57
N VAL A 596 -0.85 24.82 -0.57
CA VAL A 596 -1.76 25.94 -0.78
C VAL A 596 -2.80 25.48 -1.80
N ASP A 597 -4.07 25.58 -1.47
CA ASP A 597 -5.22 25.32 -2.33
C ASP A 597 -6.01 26.60 -2.46
N TRP A 598 -5.92 27.25 -3.62
CA TRP A 598 -6.51 28.56 -3.85
C TRP A 598 -7.45 28.54 -5.05
N LYS A 599 -8.74 28.69 -4.76
CA LYS A 599 -9.78 28.90 -5.77
C LYS A 599 -9.81 30.39 -6.17
N ILE A 600 -8.97 30.74 -7.17
CA ILE A 600 -8.77 32.13 -7.65
C ILE A 600 -10.07 32.71 -8.23
N ALA A 601 -10.83 31.88 -8.95
CA ALA A 601 -12.12 32.20 -9.55
C ALA A 601 -13.06 30.97 -9.44
N PRO A 602 -14.37 31.10 -9.68
CA PRO A 602 -15.30 29.96 -9.61
C PRO A 602 -14.89 28.75 -10.44
N ASN A 603 -14.14 28.94 -11.51
CA ASN A 603 -13.69 27.91 -12.45
C ASN A 603 -12.16 27.81 -12.57
N LEU A 604 -11.41 28.47 -11.68
CA LEU A 604 -9.94 28.48 -11.74
C LEU A 604 -9.33 28.26 -10.35
N SER A 605 -8.58 27.21 -10.19
CA SER A 605 -7.87 26.88 -8.94
C SER A 605 -6.37 26.74 -9.17
N LEU A 606 -5.58 27.17 -8.19
CA LEU A 606 -4.14 26.96 -8.09
C LEU A 606 -3.86 26.04 -6.92
N TYR A 607 -3.08 25.01 -7.16
CA TYR A 607 -2.59 24.12 -6.13
C TYR A 607 -1.06 24.07 -6.15
N VAL A 608 -0.43 24.39 -5.02
CA VAL A 608 1.02 24.32 -4.85
C VAL A 608 1.32 23.45 -3.64
N SER A 609 2.25 22.51 -3.77
CA SER A 609 2.64 21.65 -2.67
C SER A 609 4.16 21.54 -2.53
N GLN A 610 4.59 21.28 -1.30
CA GLN A 610 5.99 21.07 -0.91
C GLN A 610 6.10 19.78 -0.13
N GLU A 611 6.93 18.86 -0.62
CA GLU A 611 7.39 17.66 0.10
C GLU A 611 8.83 17.88 0.56
N ALA A 612 9.18 17.44 1.78
CA ALA A 612 10.56 17.45 2.25
C ALA A 612 10.84 16.25 3.17
N GLU A 613 12.03 15.68 3.06
CA GLU A 613 12.52 14.63 3.94
C GLU A 613 13.95 14.90 4.39
N HIS A 614 14.28 14.45 5.62
CA HIS A 614 15.63 14.52 6.16
C HIS A 614 15.94 13.33 7.08
N GLY A 615 17.22 12.91 7.09
CA GLY A 615 17.72 11.89 8.01
C GLY A 615 17.37 10.47 7.62
N ARG A 616 17.22 10.17 6.33
CA ARG A 616 17.05 8.83 5.77
C ARG A 616 18.39 8.13 5.62
N TYR A 617 18.47 6.88 6.02
CA TYR A 617 19.56 5.96 5.70
C TYR A 617 19.11 4.99 4.61
N SER A 618 20.02 4.66 3.71
CA SER A 618 19.78 3.76 2.60
C SER A 618 21.00 2.85 2.37
N THR A 619 20.81 1.79 1.61
CA THR A 619 21.92 0.94 1.15
C THR A 619 22.39 1.44 -0.21
N ASP A 620 23.65 1.79 -0.33
CA ASP A 620 24.30 2.11 -1.59
C ASP A 620 24.93 0.84 -2.17
N GLY A 621 24.51 0.47 -3.37
CA GLY A 621 24.89 -0.74 -4.04
C GLY A 621 24.05 -1.97 -3.68
N ILE A 622 24.39 -3.08 -4.34
CA ILE A 622 23.71 -4.36 -4.27
C ILE A 622 24.73 -5.45 -3.93
N GLY A 623 24.30 -6.46 -3.18
CA GLY A 623 25.12 -7.62 -2.82
C GLY A 623 25.88 -7.47 -1.51
N LYS A 624 26.89 -8.35 -1.30
CA LYS A 624 27.60 -8.46 -0.01
C LYS A 624 28.47 -7.25 0.36
N LYS A 625 28.78 -6.42 -0.63
CA LYS A 625 29.59 -5.19 -0.47
C LYS A 625 28.76 -3.92 -0.55
N ALA A 626 27.46 -4.03 -0.39
CA ALA A 626 26.59 -2.86 -0.28
C ALA A 626 26.88 -2.12 1.04
N GLU A 627 26.89 -0.81 0.98
CA GLU A 627 27.27 0.08 2.09
C GLU A 627 26.07 0.83 2.64
N LEU A 628 26.07 1.07 3.94
CA LEU A 628 25.06 1.92 4.56
C LEU A 628 25.47 3.39 4.41
N VAL A 629 24.61 4.18 3.80
CA VAL A 629 24.84 5.62 3.60
C VAL A 629 23.67 6.44 4.12
N LYS A 630 23.96 7.64 4.58
CA LYS A 630 22.95 8.64 4.93
C LYS A 630 22.67 9.50 3.69
N LEU A 631 21.43 9.55 3.25
CA LEU A 631 21.01 10.40 2.14
C LEU A 631 20.94 11.87 2.56
N SER A 632 21.26 12.75 1.62
CA SER A 632 21.00 14.19 1.77
C SER A 632 19.50 14.45 1.87
N GLY A 633 19.11 15.39 2.72
CA GLY A 633 17.74 15.86 2.77
C GLY A 633 17.36 16.56 1.46
N PHE A 634 16.06 16.53 1.17
CA PHE A 634 15.53 17.18 -0.03
C PHE A 634 14.23 17.93 0.26
N GLY A 635 13.93 18.87 -0.61
CA GLY A 635 12.62 19.53 -0.74
C GLY A 635 12.22 19.55 -2.22
N VAL A 636 10.98 19.15 -2.51
CA VAL A 636 10.41 19.10 -3.87
C VAL A 636 9.11 19.87 -3.88
N THR A 637 9.03 20.87 -4.75
CA THR A 637 7.85 21.72 -4.96
C THR A 637 7.12 21.29 -6.22
N ASN A 638 5.80 21.15 -6.13
CA ASN A 638 4.92 20.88 -7.27
C ASN A 638 3.90 22.03 -7.37
N ALA A 639 3.48 22.34 -8.59
CA ALA A 639 2.45 23.36 -8.81
C ALA A 639 1.54 22.92 -9.96
N LYS A 640 0.24 23.18 -9.84
CA LYS A 640 -0.72 22.99 -10.93
C LYS A 640 -1.84 24.02 -10.90
N VAL A 641 -2.39 24.28 -12.06
CA VAL A 641 -3.61 25.04 -12.26
C VAL A 641 -4.68 24.08 -12.76
N ILE A 642 -5.89 24.25 -12.24
CA ILE A 642 -7.09 23.50 -12.62
C ILE A 642 -8.06 24.51 -13.19
N TYR A 643 -8.52 24.29 -14.42
CA TYR A 643 -9.50 25.12 -15.11
C TYR A 643 -10.73 24.30 -15.50
N ASP A 644 -11.86 24.61 -14.88
CA ASP A 644 -13.14 24.01 -15.22
C ASP A 644 -13.75 24.77 -16.40
N VAL A 645 -13.56 24.21 -17.61
CA VAL A 645 -14.05 24.81 -18.87
C VAL A 645 -15.59 24.80 -18.87
N THR A 646 -16.17 23.69 -18.39
CA THR A 646 -17.60 23.53 -18.10
C THR A 646 -17.75 22.76 -16.80
N LYS A 647 -18.99 22.54 -16.33
CA LYS A 647 -19.26 21.66 -15.17
C LYS A 647 -18.79 20.20 -15.41
N GLN A 648 -18.74 19.78 -16.67
CA GLN A 648 -18.36 18.42 -17.08
C GLN A 648 -16.90 18.29 -17.50
N PHE A 649 -16.29 19.35 -18.02
CA PHE A 649 -14.96 19.29 -18.62
C PHE A 649 -13.98 20.16 -17.88
N SER A 650 -12.91 19.53 -17.37
CA SER A 650 -11.80 20.21 -16.70
C SER A 650 -10.45 19.92 -17.38
N VAL A 651 -9.58 20.91 -17.32
CA VAL A 651 -8.19 20.87 -17.82
C VAL A 651 -7.27 21.20 -16.67
N GLU A 652 -6.26 20.38 -16.47
CA GLU A 652 -5.20 20.65 -15.52
C GLU A 652 -3.87 20.81 -16.27
N ALA A 653 -3.05 21.74 -15.85
CA ALA A 653 -1.67 21.90 -16.30
C ALA A 653 -0.76 22.15 -15.11
N GLY A 654 0.41 21.51 -15.08
CA GLY A 654 1.28 21.63 -13.92
C GLY A 654 2.71 21.19 -14.16
N VAL A 655 3.48 21.33 -13.11
CA VAL A 655 4.90 20.99 -13.05
C VAL A 655 5.17 20.21 -11.78
N SER A 656 5.71 19.03 -11.93
CA SER A 656 6.29 18.25 -10.83
C SER A 656 7.77 18.58 -10.71
N ASN A 657 8.27 18.66 -9.47
CA ASN A 657 9.65 19.04 -9.17
C ASN A 657 10.06 20.35 -9.86
N LEU A 658 9.31 21.43 -9.55
CA LEU A 658 9.43 22.77 -10.18
C LEU A 658 10.88 23.29 -10.24
N PHE A 659 11.67 23.06 -9.19
CA PHE A 659 13.04 23.52 -9.09
C PHE A 659 14.08 22.52 -9.62
N ASP A 660 13.61 21.41 -10.22
CA ASP A 660 14.44 20.37 -10.82
C ASP A 660 15.47 19.77 -9.84
N LYS A 661 15.02 19.53 -8.58
CA LYS A 661 15.86 18.96 -7.54
C LYS A 661 16.31 17.54 -7.93
N ASN A 662 17.63 17.28 -7.85
CA ASN A 662 18.16 15.93 -7.89
C ASN A 662 18.08 15.33 -6.48
N TYR A 663 17.29 14.27 -6.28
CA TYR A 663 17.02 13.67 -4.97
C TYR A 663 16.83 12.16 -5.04
N TYR A 664 16.86 11.51 -3.89
CA TYR A 664 16.89 10.06 -3.78
C TYR A 664 16.05 9.59 -2.58
N TYR A 665 15.19 8.59 -2.79
CA TYR A 665 14.65 7.76 -1.71
C TYR A 665 15.54 6.55 -1.45
N GLN A 666 16.30 6.10 -2.46
CA GLN A 666 17.23 4.97 -2.40
C GLN A 666 18.57 5.38 -3.03
N ALA A 667 19.68 5.14 -2.33
CA ALA A 667 21.00 5.44 -2.87
C ALA A 667 21.26 4.73 -4.20
N GLY A 668 21.82 5.46 -5.14
CA GLY A 668 22.11 4.97 -6.49
C GLY A 668 20.93 4.87 -7.45
N TYR A 669 19.75 5.31 -7.05
CA TYR A 669 18.55 5.37 -7.88
C TYR A 669 17.91 6.75 -7.76
N PRO A 670 18.26 7.68 -8.67
CA PRO A 670 17.70 9.03 -8.64
C PRO A 670 16.21 9.04 -8.93
N GLU A 671 15.51 9.97 -8.31
CA GLU A 671 14.10 10.24 -8.55
C GLU A 671 13.91 11.17 -9.74
N GLU A 672 12.64 11.28 -10.17
CA GLU A 672 12.28 12.08 -11.35
C GLU A 672 12.62 13.55 -11.17
N GLY A 673 13.33 14.12 -12.13
CA GLY A 673 13.59 15.56 -12.26
C GLY A 673 12.33 16.33 -12.61
N ARG A 674 12.47 17.54 -13.12
CA ARG A 674 11.32 18.37 -13.50
C ARG A 674 10.58 17.79 -14.71
N VAL A 675 9.25 17.64 -14.53
CA VAL A 675 8.33 17.15 -15.54
C VAL A 675 7.12 18.07 -15.62
N TYR A 676 6.72 18.44 -16.83
CA TYR A 676 5.49 19.16 -17.12
C TYR A 676 4.38 18.17 -17.43
N PHE A 677 3.17 18.43 -16.95
CA PHE A 677 2.03 17.55 -17.20
C PHE A 677 0.76 18.33 -17.52
N SER A 678 -0.15 17.66 -18.22
CA SER A 678 -1.51 18.12 -18.44
C SER A 678 -2.47 16.94 -18.32
N ASN A 679 -3.62 17.18 -17.70
CA ASN A 679 -4.72 16.21 -17.59
C ASN A 679 -6.00 16.82 -18.13
N LEU A 680 -6.72 16.06 -18.93
CA LEU A 680 -8.04 16.37 -19.46
C LEU A 680 -9.04 15.41 -18.82
N LYS A 681 -10.12 15.90 -18.26
CA LYS A 681 -11.15 15.09 -17.61
C LYS A 681 -12.53 15.54 -18.06
N TYR A 682 -13.33 14.58 -18.51
CA TYR A 682 -14.75 14.77 -18.81
C TYR A 682 -15.58 13.86 -17.90
N SER A 683 -16.55 14.46 -17.19
CA SER A 683 -17.45 13.74 -16.26
C SER A 683 -18.90 14.09 -16.59
N PHE A 684 -19.78 13.12 -16.60
CA PHE A 684 -21.18 13.26 -16.97
C PHE A 684 -22.08 12.39 -16.09
#